data_ebc633799af70355d681210f5b9cc2c8
#
_entry.id   ebc633799af70355d681210f5b9cc2c8
#
_cell.length_a   1.000
_cell.length_b   1.000
_cell.length_c   1.000
_cell.angle_alpha   90.00
_cell.angle_beta   90.00
_cell.angle_gamma   90.00
#
_symmetry.space_group_name_H-M   'P 1'
#
loop_
_entity.id
_entity.type
_entity.pdbx_description
1 polymer ?
#
loop_
_entity_poly.entity_id
_entity_poly.type
_entity_poly.pdbx_seq_one_letter_code
_entity_poly.pdbx_strand_id
1 'polypeptide(L)'
;MQGKKGVVLFHPRRWLLAAKVGFGLVLAALLLTACAMTTEDAAHVLYDATTVVRLPATPERPEIIILPEHNSQFSNRARVMLLVGTGALQEEDDQLGLAHFVEHMAFRGTEKFPEQRMQEHMRELGIQLGRHSNAYTTFDHTAYWLDLQDLNRGQLESALTILAQWAYHIEFAPAAVQEEIAVIVEEWRLYQQEQDRIEPRLKEAFFRGSRHLDRLSILGDRASIEATTPEKLKTFYQQWYHPENMAIVVSGDVDAEQTLAFIKQKFTRLELASEPLLPEQFDIQPQAIPDVITLSDAYTPIAVLSRFWFAPIVPYNQSVERQEMALSFALGVLRKRLESRQLNSEGVVLAVNVQSRRQTANVNAFNMALLMTEPNYALAYELLEHELQRMLALGITEDEWQTERSNWQAWLQDAQDSPSDLVEMARDFWLYQEPIFNQRSHKQRQLELLELITPEEAIAALTQYSSGREVTVALYPHGTEAPSAEQLKGYQERAKQLPFAPLHQRAEPQWQPLAPSAGILSEQQQADGIIEWQLANGMTAYYRYSDAVPNRAFARLVARHGTNQVPDAQVAAARLASDLIRDGGQAGLNSAEIRQWRQSLDIGHNFSVDFDARSFYLAAPVSNIEQGLMELHHRLLHHRIDEELWRFNQGRELQLWQQFEEHPHLPWHQAQSKALWQNDIRYRNLMAAEIEATTVDQLQAFYQQWVQGNQGYQLALVGDLTAEQAYALVDRYFASLPKASPQGERRSSPQPLQASQQRISGSGEQHARISLRYYLDKTQLPSSLQQATAALLTSWLDEQLFDRIRTESGLTYSIRAQLGGFSPVHQQAVLHISLQTDPDKVDTAIAAVQQLLAAASKQAPSERQVEIWHQSLADARMQARQQPRWLANRIGYSALVEELPWARIAPLEQTATAEGLQQLLVNIVEQGHLVEMVWLP
;
A
#
# COMPACT_ATOMS: atom_id res chain seq x y z
N MET A 1 91.22 -10.24 20.38
CA MET A 1 91.63 -10.90 19.16
C MET A 1 90.40 -11.61 18.58
N GLN A 2 89.96 -11.10 17.49
CA GLN A 2 89.22 -11.67 16.38
C GLN A 2 88.21 -12.81 16.67
N GLY A 3 87.04 -12.58 16.64
CA GLY A 3 85.75 -12.79 16.32
C GLY A 3 85.37 -13.14 14.90
N LYS A 4 84.72 -14.19 14.60
CA LYS A 4 84.05 -14.42 13.32
C LYS A 4 82.55 -14.33 13.50
N LYS A 5 81.93 -13.36 12.83
CA LYS A 5 80.47 -13.25 12.65
C LYS A 5 80.02 -14.29 11.61
N GLY A 6 79.21 -15.22 11.99
CA GLY A 6 78.44 -16.11 11.06
C GLY A 6 77.12 -15.45 10.68
N VAL A 7 76.97 -15.14 9.41
CA VAL A 7 75.70 -14.67 8.82
C VAL A 7 74.83 -15.88 8.52
N VAL A 8 73.72 -16.00 9.18
CA VAL A 8 72.65 -17.00 8.87
C VAL A 8 71.72 -16.34 7.84
N LEU A 9 71.77 -16.83 6.61
CA LEU A 9 70.83 -16.53 5.54
C LEU A 9 69.48 -17.21 5.80
N PHE A 10 68.49 -16.42 6.17
CA PHE A 10 67.10 -16.89 6.27
C PHE A 10 66.55 -17.04 4.84
N HIS A 11 66.13 -18.24 4.47
CA HIS A 11 65.50 -18.56 3.21
C HIS A 11 63.98 -18.32 3.33
N PRO A 12 63.34 -17.40 2.56
CA PRO A 12 61.96 -16.97 2.75
C PRO A 12 60.88 -18.03 2.34
N ARG A 13 61.28 -19.14 1.80
CA ARG A 13 60.35 -20.20 1.30
C ARG A 13 59.72 -21.11 2.35
N ARG A 14 60.23 -21.17 3.57
CA ARG A 14 59.69 -22.05 4.64
C ARG A 14 58.57 -21.40 5.46
N TRP A 15 58.47 -20.08 5.50
CA TRP A 15 57.41 -19.37 6.22
C TRP A 15 56.08 -19.32 5.43
N LEU A 16 56.14 -19.30 4.10
CA LEU A 16 54.93 -19.36 3.26
C LEU A 16 54.21 -20.70 3.26
N LEU A 17 54.89 -21.80 3.55
CA LEU A 17 54.18 -23.11 3.69
C LEU A 17 53.56 -23.28 5.09
N ALA A 18 54.16 -22.75 6.15
CA ALA A 18 53.58 -22.83 7.49
C ALA A 18 52.35 -21.89 7.65
N ALA A 19 52.39 -20.73 7.01
CA ALA A 19 51.22 -19.83 6.98
C ALA A 19 50.07 -20.37 6.15
N LYS A 20 50.32 -21.08 5.05
CA LYS A 20 49.28 -21.70 4.22
C LYS A 20 48.65 -22.94 4.90
N VAL A 21 49.38 -23.71 5.67
CA VAL A 21 48.85 -24.85 6.42
C VAL A 21 48.09 -24.40 7.67
N GLY A 22 48.54 -23.33 8.35
CA GLY A 22 47.84 -22.75 9.49
C GLY A 22 46.52 -22.10 9.10
N PHE A 23 46.49 -21.39 7.96
CA PHE A 23 45.27 -20.75 7.43
C PHE A 23 44.27 -21.79 6.90
N GLY A 24 44.74 -22.86 6.28
CA GLY A 24 43.88 -23.97 5.83
C GLY A 24 43.28 -24.76 7.00
N LEU A 25 43.98 -24.93 8.11
CA LEU A 25 43.46 -25.60 9.32
C LEU A 25 42.50 -24.72 10.12
N VAL A 26 42.70 -23.41 10.16
CA VAL A 26 41.76 -22.47 10.77
C VAL A 26 40.48 -22.33 9.93
N LEU A 27 40.60 -22.30 8.60
CA LEU A 27 39.42 -22.30 7.72
C LEU A 27 38.68 -23.64 7.75
N ALA A 28 39.37 -24.79 7.86
CA ALA A 28 38.76 -26.09 8.02
C ALA A 28 38.12 -26.26 9.42
N ALA A 29 38.73 -25.69 10.47
CA ALA A 29 38.13 -25.66 11.81
C ALA A 29 36.93 -24.74 11.90
N LEU A 30 36.93 -23.60 11.19
CA LEU A 30 35.76 -22.71 11.07
C LEU A 30 34.64 -23.33 10.20
N LEU A 31 34.97 -24.08 9.18
CA LEU A 31 34.00 -24.85 8.38
C LEU A 31 33.47 -26.09 9.11
N LEU A 32 34.26 -26.72 9.99
CA LEU A 32 33.79 -27.83 10.81
C LEU A 32 32.99 -27.37 12.04
N THR A 33 33.23 -26.18 12.58
CA THR A 33 32.36 -25.58 13.60
C THR A 33 31.05 -25.05 13.02
N ALA A 34 31.03 -24.64 11.77
CA ALA A 34 29.77 -24.28 11.07
C ALA A 34 28.92 -25.52 10.69
N CYS A 35 29.51 -26.71 10.59
CA CYS A 35 28.77 -27.96 10.34
C CYS A 35 28.36 -28.74 11.60
N ALA A 36 28.64 -28.23 12.79
CA ALA A 36 28.30 -28.90 14.06
C ALA A 36 27.24 -28.13 14.88
N MET A 37 26.47 -27.23 14.27
CA MET A 37 25.19 -26.86 14.83
C MET A 37 24.22 -28.01 14.55
N THR A 38 23.91 -28.78 15.58
CA THR A 38 22.98 -29.89 15.50
C THR A 38 21.62 -29.38 15.06
N THR A 39 20.95 -30.15 14.22
CA THR A 39 19.58 -29.90 13.75
C THR A 39 18.55 -29.75 14.88
N GLU A 40 18.91 -29.98 16.14
CA GLU A 40 18.07 -29.74 17.31
C GLU A 40 18.01 -28.25 17.73
N ASP A 41 19.09 -27.47 17.56
CA ASP A 41 19.07 -26.02 17.92
C ASP A 41 18.31 -25.15 16.91
N ALA A 42 18.22 -25.55 15.65
CA ALA A 42 17.46 -24.83 14.64
C ALA A 42 15.93 -25.01 14.82
N ALA A 43 15.48 -26.14 15.34
CA ALA A 43 14.05 -26.44 15.52
C ALA A 43 13.42 -25.72 16.73
N HIS A 44 14.20 -25.27 17.71
CA HIS A 44 13.70 -24.65 18.94
C HIS A 44 13.44 -23.14 18.86
N VAL A 45 13.82 -22.47 17.78
CA VAL A 45 13.76 -21.00 17.68
C VAL A 45 12.62 -20.50 16.77
N LEU A 46 11.92 -21.39 16.08
CA LEU A 46 10.99 -20.99 15.01
C LEU A 46 9.62 -20.50 15.50
N TYR A 47 9.19 -20.81 16.72
CA TYR A 47 7.92 -20.30 17.28
C TYR A 47 7.86 -20.44 18.81
N ASP A 48 7.04 -19.60 19.44
CA ASP A 48 6.74 -19.72 20.87
C ASP A 48 5.66 -20.79 21.06
N ALA A 49 6.09 -21.97 21.49
CA ALA A 49 5.22 -23.13 21.70
C ALA A 49 4.10 -22.92 22.74
N THR A 50 4.15 -21.84 23.55
CA THR A 50 3.10 -21.51 24.53
C THR A 50 1.93 -20.78 23.91
N THR A 51 2.10 -20.22 22.70
CA THR A 51 1.13 -19.34 22.05
C THR A 51 0.77 -19.76 20.63
N VAL A 52 1.52 -20.69 20.05
CA VAL A 52 1.28 -21.25 18.73
C VAL A 52 1.03 -22.75 18.85
N VAL A 53 -0.14 -23.20 18.41
CA VAL A 53 -0.43 -24.63 18.29
C VAL A 53 -0.04 -25.10 16.89
N ARG A 54 0.99 -25.93 16.80
CA ARG A 54 1.44 -26.53 15.54
C ARG A 54 1.32 -28.05 15.59
N LEU A 55 0.72 -28.64 14.55
CA LEU A 55 0.77 -30.07 14.29
C LEU A 55 1.26 -30.29 12.85
N PRO A 56 2.42 -30.93 12.66
CA PRO A 56 2.96 -31.23 11.35
C PRO A 56 1.97 -32.02 10.48
N ALA A 57 2.07 -31.88 9.17
CA ALA A 57 1.28 -32.66 8.21
C ALA A 57 1.53 -34.17 8.40
N THR A 58 0.53 -34.97 8.04
CA THR A 58 0.60 -36.43 7.96
C THR A 58 -0.08 -36.87 6.67
N PRO A 59 0.11 -38.11 6.18
CA PRO A 59 -0.62 -38.58 5.01
C PRO A 59 -2.15 -38.45 5.09
N GLU A 60 -2.66 -38.37 6.32
CA GLU A 60 -4.11 -38.28 6.57
C GLU A 60 -4.61 -36.88 6.87
N ARG A 61 -3.72 -35.90 7.12
CA ARG A 61 -4.10 -34.60 7.65
C ARG A 61 -3.09 -33.51 7.27
N PRO A 62 -3.54 -32.31 6.82
CA PRO A 62 -2.69 -31.14 6.59
C PRO A 62 -1.92 -30.72 7.83
N GLU A 63 -0.88 -29.93 7.64
CA GLU A 63 -0.28 -29.18 8.74
C GLU A 63 -1.32 -28.26 9.37
N ILE A 64 -1.33 -28.14 10.68
CA ILE A 64 -2.25 -27.25 11.42
C ILE A 64 -1.41 -26.23 12.18
N ILE A 65 -1.71 -24.93 11.96
CA ILE A 65 -1.09 -23.82 12.65
C ILE A 65 -2.22 -22.93 13.22
N ILE A 66 -2.28 -22.78 14.55
CA ILE A 66 -3.28 -21.94 15.21
C ILE A 66 -2.54 -20.91 16.06
N LEU A 67 -2.86 -19.63 15.81
CA LEU A 67 -2.35 -18.47 16.53
C LEU A 67 -3.52 -17.76 17.24
N PRO A 68 -3.87 -18.20 18.46
CA PRO A 68 -4.89 -17.50 19.23
C PRO A 68 -4.40 -16.10 19.59
N GLU A 69 -5.21 -15.09 19.32
CA GLU A 69 -4.90 -13.69 19.65
C GLU A 69 -6.14 -13.03 20.26
N HIS A 70 -6.09 -12.80 21.56
CA HIS A 70 -7.18 -12.19 22.34
C HIS A 70 -6.92 -10.70 22.54
N ASN A 71 -6.90 -9.95 21.45
CA ASN A 71 -6.71 -8.50 21.46
C ASN A 71 -8.08 -7.81 21.46
N SER A 72 -8.29 -6.85 22.36
CA SER A 72 -9.55 -6.09 22.44
C SER A 72 -9.89 -5.34 21.15
N GLN A 73 -8.88 -4.99 20.33
CA GLN A 73 -9.06 -4.32 19.05
C GLN A 73 -9.64 -5.26 17.98
N PHE A 74 -9.32 -6.55 18.06
CA PHE A 74 -9.76 -7.59 17.12
C PHE A 74 -10.65 -8.64 17.79
N SER A 75 -11.33 -8.27 18.90
CA SER A 75 -12.25 -9.17 19.59
C SER A 75 -13.35 -9.68 18.64
N ASN A 76 -13.74 -10.93 18.79
CA ASN A 76 -14.70 -11.63 17.95
C ASN A 76 -14.32 -11.69 16.46
N ARG A 77 -13.01 -11.68 16.13
CA ARG A 77 -12.52 -11.79 14.75
C ARG A 77 -11.54 -12.92 14.61
N ALA A 78 -11.58 -13.54 13.44
CA ALA A 78 -10.58 -14.53 13.05
C ALA A 78 -10.39 -14.51 11.53
N ARG A 79 -9.22 -14.95 11.09
CA ARG A 79 -8.96 -15.38 9.71
C ARG A 79 -8.64 -16.86 9.71
N VAL A 80 -9.25 -17.57 8.77
CA VAL A 80 -8.90 -18.97 8.48
C VAL A 80 -8.36 -19.06 7.06
N MET A 81 -7.29 -19.82 6.86
CA MET A 81 -6.62 -19.96 5.56
C MET A 81 -6.29 -21.42 5.27
N LEU A 82 -6.53 -21.82 4.02
CA LEU A 82 -6.00 -23.05 3.42
C LEU A 82 -4.82 -22.66 2.53
N LEU A 83 -3.68 -23.28 2.74
CA LEU A 83 -2.50 -23.18 1.89
C LEU A 83 -2.30 -24.48 1.16
N VAL A 84 -1.98 -24.40 -0.13
CA VAL A 84 -1.60 -25.54 -0.97
C VAL A 84 -0.24 -25.23 -1.59
N GLY A 85 0.75 -26.08 -1.40
CA GLY A 85 2.14 -25.90 -1.87
C GLY A 85 2.26 -26.16 -3.37
N THR A 86 1.35 -25.60 -4.15
CA THR A 86 1.29 -25.78 -5.60
C THR A 86 0.84 -24.50 -6.28
N GLY A 87 1.60 -24.08 -7.25
CA GLY A 87 1.33 -22.95 -8.13
C GLY A 87 1.78 -23.26 -9.56
N ALA A 88 2.10 -22.23 -10.33
CA ALA A 88 2.47 -22.39 -11.75
C ALA A 88 3.76 -23.19 -11.97
N LEU A 89 4.70 -23.23 -11.01
CA LEU A 89 5.96 -23.99 -11.16
C LEU A 89 5.75 -25.50 -11.21
N GLN A 90 4.70 -26.01 -10.61
CA GLN A 90 4.39 -27.43 -10.56
C GLN A 90 3.64 -27.92 -11.79
N GLU A 91 3.17 -27.01 -12.64
CA GLU A 91 2.47 -27.38 -13.88
C GLU A 91 3.42 -28.00 -14.91
N GLU A 92 3.00 -29.06 -15.57
CA GLU A 92 3.65 -29.55 -16.78
C GLU A 92 3.32 -28.68 -17.99
N ASP A 93 4.01 -28.86 -19.12
CA ASP A 93 3.85 -28.00 -20.30
C ASP A 93 2.46 -28.07 -20.94
N ASP A 94 1.69 -29.13 -20.70
CA ASP A 94 0.31 -29.29 -21.14
C ASP A 94 -0.72 -28.93 -20.06
N GLN A 95 -0.25 -28.40 -18.93
CA GLN A 95 -1.04 -28.03 -17.76
C GLN A 95 -1.03 -26.50 -17.46
N LEU A 96 -0.51 -25.69 -18.37
CA LEU A 96 -0.35 -24.25 -18.16
C LEU A 96 -1.66 -23.57 -17.75
N GLY A 97 -1.63 -22.92 -16.57
CA GLY A 97 -2.75 -22.21 -15.97
C GLY A 97 -3.73 -23.08 -15.17
N LEU A 98 -3.49 -24.40 -15.01
CA LEU A 98 -4.40 -25.26 -14.28
C LEU A 98 -4.43 -24.97 -12.78
N ALA A 99 -3.31 -24.56 -12.16
CA ALA A 99 -3.29 -24.18 -10.74
C ALA A 99 -4.26 -23.03 -10.46
N HIS A 100 -4.19 -21.98 -11.28
CA HIS A 100 -5.09 -20.84 -11.20
C HIS A 100 -6.54 -21.21 -11.54
N PHE A 101 -6.74 -22.06 -12.55
CA PHE A 101 -8.09 -22.50 -12.91
C PHE A 101 -8.77 -23.31 -11.79
N VAL A 102 -8.02 -24.16 -11.08
CA VAL A 102 -8.54 -24.89 -9.90
C VAL A 102 -8.94 -23.91 -8.80
N GLU A 103 -8.18 -22.83 -8.61
CA GLU A 103 -8.52 -21.77 -7.66
C GLU A 103 -9.91 -21.17 -7.97
N HIS A 104 -10.17 -20.81 -9.21
CA HIS A 104 -11.47 -20.31 -9.65
C HIS A 104 -12.60 -21.31 -9.41
N MET A 105 -12.36 -22.58 -9.71
CA MET A 105 -13.38 -23.63 -9.55
C MET A 105 -13.78 -23.86 -8.09
N ALA A 106 -12.94 -23.51 -7.11
CA ALA A 106 -13.29 -23.57 -5.69
C ALA A 106 -14.53 -22.73 -5.34
N PHE A 107 -14.76 -21.65 -6.09
CA PHE A 107 -15.91 -20.75 -5.90
C PHE A 107 -17.12 -21.10 -6.77
N ARG A 108 -16.97 -22.05 -7.71
CA ARG A 108 -18.04 -22.49 -8.62
C ARG A 108 -18.85 -23.66 -8.09
N GLY A 109 -18.31 -24.41 -7.14
CA GLY A 109 -19.07 -25.48 -6.48
C GLY A 109 -18.23 -26.58 -5.88
N THR A 110 -18.79 -27.19 -4.85
CA THR A 110 -18.21 -28.35 -4.16
C THR A 110 -19.29 -29.37 -3.87
N GLU A 111 -18.92 -30.58 -3.48
CA GLU A 111 -19.85 -31.67 -3.18
C GLU A 111 -20.99 -31.27 -2.20
N LYS A 112 -20.62 -30.51 -1.14
CA LYS A 112 -21.57 -30.04 -0.13
C LYS A 112 -22.32 -28.77 -0.57
N PHE A 113 -21.71 -27.92 -1.36
CA PHE A 113 -22.24 -26.65 -1.79
C PHE A 113 -22.17 -26.55 -3.33
N PRO A 114 -23.05 -27.26 -4.07
CA PRO A 114 -23.05 -27.22 -5.52
C PRO A 114 -23.49 -25.86 -6.04
N GLU A 115 -22.93 -25.44 -7.17
CA GLU A 115 -23.22 -24.21 -7.89
C GLU A 115 -23.17 -22.97 -6.99
N GLN A 116 -24.17 -22.08 -7.06
CA GLN A 116 -24.21 -20.80 -6.34
C GLN A 116 -24.46 -20.95 -4.83
N ARG A 117 -24.77 -22.13 -4.32
CA ARG A 117 -25.03 -22.35 -2.88
C ARG A 117 -23.83 -22.06 -2.00
N MET A 118 -22.60 -22.18 -2.50
CA MET A 118 -21.40 -21.77 -1.76
C MET A 118 -21.43 -20.28 -1.44
N GLN A 119 -21.70 -19.44 -2.44
CA GLN A 119 -21.77 -18.00 -2.26
C GLN A 119 -22.96 -17.58 -1.38
N GLU A 120 -24.11 -18.24 -1.51
CA GLU A 120 -25.26 -18.02 -0.63
C GLU A 120 -24.90 -18.34 0.83
N HIS A 121 -24.25 -19.49 1.06
CA HIS A 121 -23.84 -19.89 2.40
C HIS A 121 -22.79 -18.93 3.01
N MET A 122 -21.82 -18.47 2.23
CA MET A 122 -20.86 -17.45 2.68
C MET A 122 -21.58 -16.14 3.06
N ARG A 123 -22.55 -15.69 2.26
CA ARG A 123 -23.39 -14.52 2.58
C ARG A 123 -24.20 -14.69 3.86
N GLU A 124 -24.75 -15.87 4.12
CA GLU A 124 -25.44 -16.20 5.38
C GLU A 124 -24.52 -16.09 6.60
N LEU A 125 -23.22 -16.32 6.42
CA LEU A 125 -22.18 -16.15 7.45
C LEU A 125 -21.67 -14.71 7.54
N GLY A 126 -22.16 -13.77 6.73
CA GLY A 126 -21.63 -12.40 6.66
C GLY A 126 -20.35 -12.27 5.85
N ILE A 127 -19.94 -13.31 5.14
CA ILE A 127 -18.71 -13.33 4.33
C ILE A 127 -19.04 -12.86 2.91
N GLN A 128 -18.47 -11.74 2.51
CA GLN A 128 -18.59 -11.19 1.15
C GLN A 128 -17.37 -11.57 0.32
N LEU A 129 -17.58 -12.13 -0.85
CA LEU A 129 -16.53 -12.46 -1.81
C LEU A 129 -15.79 -11.19 -2.26
N GLY A 130 -14.48 -11.26 -2.34
CA GLY A 130 -13.60 -10.14 -2.68
C GLY A 130 -13.32 -9.16 -1.53
N ARG A 131 -14.08 -9.21 -0.43
CA ARG A 131 -13.85 -8.38 0.77
C ARG A 131 -13.46 -9.20 1.99
N HIS A 132 -14.19 -10.25 2.30
CA HIS A 132 -13.99 -11.12 3.46
C HIS A 132 -13.57 -12.54 3.06
N SER A 133 -13.54 -12.83 1.78
CA SER A 133 -13.07 -14.07 1.20
C SER A 133 -12.35 -13.77 -0.10
N ASN A 134 -11.22 -14.39 -0.30
CA ASN A 134 -10.48 -14.32 -1.55
C ASN A 134 -9.57 -15.53 -1.67
N ALA A 135 -8.92 -15.67 -2.83
CA ALA A 135 -7.86 -16.62 -3.08
C ALA A 135 -6.83 -15.99 -4.02
N TYR A 136 -5.69 -16.60 -4.14
CA TYR A 136 -4.71 -16.27 -5.16
C TYR A 136 -3.80 -17.47 -5.43
N THR A 137 -3.29 -17.52 -6.66
CA THR A 137 -2.25 -18.46 -7.09
C THR A 137 -0.97 -17.69 -7.40
N THR A 138 0.16 -18.24 -6.98
CA THR A 138 1.51 -17.73 -7.26
C THR A 138 2.32 -18.73 -8.08
N PHE A 139 3.63 -18.52 -8.16
CA PHE A 139 4.52 -19.50 -8.76
C PHE A 139 4.59 -20.80 -7.96
N ASP A 140 4.57 -20.75 -6.64
CA ASP A 140 4.90 -21.86 -5.74
C ASP A 140 3.76 -22.30 -4.83
N HIS A 141 2.66 -21.53 -4.71
CA HIS A 141 1.54 -21.88 -3.86
C HIS A 141 0.21 -21.28 -4.31
N THR A 142 -0.88 -21.87 -3.80
CA THR A 142 -2.24 -21.35 -3.87
C THR A 142 -2.78 -21.16 -2.45
N ALA A 143 -3.42 -20.03 -2.17
CA ALA A 143 -3.98 -19.69 -0.88
C ALA A 143 -5.45 -19.31 -0.99
N TYR A 144 -6.26 -19.77 -0.03
CA TYR A 144 -7.67 -19.43 0.13
C TYR A 144 -7.93 -18.97 1.54
N TRP A 145 -8.64 -17.84 1.75
CA TRP A 145 -8.95 -17.38 3.10
C TRP A 145 -10.35 -16.84 3.29
N LEU A 146 -10.81 -16.89 4.54
CA LEU A 146 -12.07 -16.32 5.00
C LEU A 146 -11.82 -15.47 6.25
N ASP A 147 -12.34 -14.24 6.23
CA ASP A 147 -12.35 -13.33 7.37
C ASP A 147 -13.68 -13.40 8.09
N LEU A 148 -13.63 -13.73 9.37
CA LEU A 148 -14.78 -13.79 10.27
C LEU A 148 -14.85 -12.53 11.11
N GLN A 149 -15.92 -11.74 10.96
CA GLN A 149 -16.06 -10.41 11.57
C GLN A 149 -16.89 -10.41 12.85
N ASP A 150 -17.71 -11.43 13.06
CA ASP A 150 -18.52 -11.61 14.26
C ASP A 150 -18.42 -13.08 14.67
N LEU A 151 -17.24 -13.41 15.19
CA LEU A 151 -16.83 -14.77 15.44
C LEU A 151 -17.69 -15.43 16.51
N ASN A 152 -18.39 -16.47 16.12
CA ASN A 152 -19.04 -17.40 17.01
C ASN A 152 -18.72 -18.85 16.62
N ARG A 153 -19.07 -19.78 17.50
CA ARG A 153 -18.76 -21.20 17.27
C ARG A 153 -19.30 -21.74 15.93
N GLY A 154 -20.49 -21.34 15.53
CA GLY A 154 -21.12 -21.80 14.29
C GLY A 154 -20.43 -21.25 13.05
N GLN A 155 -19.99 -19.99 13.09
CA GLN A 155 -19.27 -19.37 11.99
C GLN A 155 -17.90 -19.99 11.78
N LEU A 156 -17.12 -20.22 12.86
CA LEU A 156 -15.81 -20.88 12.75
C LEU A 156 -15.93 -22.29 12.18
N GLU A 157 -16.89 -23.07 12.67
CA GLU A 157 -17.15 -24.43 12.17
C GLU A 157 -17.56 -24.43 10.69
N SER A 158 -18.40 -23.48 10.30
CA SER A 158 -18.85 -23.32 8.90
C SER A 158 -17.70 -22.90 7.98
N ALA A 159 -16.87 -21.92 8.39
CA ALA A 159 -15.71 -21.48 7.64
C ALA A 159 -14.69 -22.62 7.44
N LEU A 160 -14.38 -23.37 8.49
CA LEU A 160 -13.52 -24.56 8.39
C LEU A 160 -14.14 -25.66 7.52
N THR A 161 -15.49 -25.76 7.47
CA THR A 161 -16.16 -26.68 6.55
C THR A 161 -15.98 -26.23 5.10
N ILE A 162 -16.06 -24.92 4.81
CA ILE A 162 -15.80 -24.38 3.46
C ILE A 162 -14.36 -24.70 3.04
N LEU A 163 -13.37 -24.41 3.89
CA LEU A 163 -11.96 -24.73 3.58
C LEU A 163 -11.78 -26.26 3.33
N ALA A 164 -12.44 -27.13 4.09
CA ALA A 164 -12.36 -28.57 3.88
C ALA A 164 -13.00 -29.00 2.54
N GLN A 165 -14.06 -28.30 2.11
CA GLN A 165 -14.66 -28.52 0.80
C GLN A 165 -13.71 -28.08 -0.33
N TRP A 166 -13.00 -26.97 -0.19
CA TRP A 166 -11.98 -26.54 -1.14
C TRP A 166 -10.76 -27.48 -1.15
N ALA A 167 -10.37 -28.00 0.00
CA ALA A 167 -9.23 -28.93 0.10
C ALA A 167 -9.48 -30.27 -0.59
N TYR A 168 -10.72 -30.82 -0.54
CA TYR A 168 -10.98 -32.23 -0.91
C TYR A 168 -12.14 -32.46 -1.86
N HIS A 169 -13.04 -31.49 -2.09
CA HIS A 169 -14.34 -31.75 -2.67
C HIS A 169 -14.75 -30.70 -3.73
N ILE A 170 -13.80 -30.08 -4.42
CA ILE A 170 -14.12 -29.18 -5.56
C ILE A 170 -14.75 -30.02 -6.67
N GLU A 171 -15.86 -29.56 -7.22
CA GLU A 171 -16.53 -30.15 -8.37
C GLU A 171 -16.13 -29.44 -9.66
N PHE A 172 -15.85 -30.22 -10.69
CA PHE A 172 -15.51 -29.71 -12.01
C PHE A 172 -16.65 -30.02 -12.98
N ALA A 173 -17.85 -29.46 -12.71
CA ALA A 173 -19.01 -29.64 -13.57
C ALA A 173 -18.72 -29.05 -14.96
N PRO A 174 -18.99 -29.81 -16.06
CA PRO A 174 -18.64 -29.36 -17.43
C PRO A 174 -19.22 -27.99 -17.80
N ALA A 175 -20.43 -27.68 -17.38
CA ALA A 175 -21.05 -26.38 -17.63
C ALA A 175 -20.31 -25.24 -16.90
N ALA A 176 -19.98 -25.43 -15.61
CA ALA A 176 -19.26 -24.44 -14.80
C ALA A 176 -17.83 -24.21 -15.34
N VAL A 177 -17.12 -25.28 -15.78
CA VAL A 177 -15.81 -25.15 -16.42
C VAL A 177 -15.89 -24.34 -17.72
N GLN A 178 -16.91 -24.61 -18.56
CA GLN A 178 -17.10 -23.88 -19.81
C GLN A 178 -17.42 -22.39 -19.58
N GLU A 179 -18.18 -22.06 -18.56
CA GLU A 179 -18.46 -20.67 -18.17
C GLU A 179 -17.19 -20.00 -17.63
N GLU A 180 -16.40 -20.69 -16.82
CA GLU A 180 -15.21 -20.14 -16.18
C GLU A 180 -14.07 -19.91 -17.19
N ILE A 181 -13.98 -20.71 -18.28
CA ILE A 181 -13.06 -20.43 -19.39
C ILE A 181 -13.25 -18.98 -19.89
N ALA A 182 -14.49 -18.53 -20.08
CA ALA A 182 -14.75 -17.18 -20.54
C ALA A 182 -14.26 -16.10 -19.55
N VAL A 183 -14.43 -16.34 -18.26
CA VAL A 183 -13.97 -15.43 -17.20
C VAL A 183 -12.45 -15.34 -17.17
N ILE A 184 -11.76 -16.47 -17.19
CA ILE A 184 -10.28 -16.53 -17.16
C ILE A 184 -9.68 -15.96 -18.45
N VAL A 185 -10.31 -16.15 -19.60
CA VAL A 185 -9.87 -15.53 -20.88
C VAL A 185 -9.96 -14.00 -20.77
N GLU A 186 -11.00 -13.45 -20.15
CA GLU A 186 -11.09 -12.00 -19.94
C GLU A 186 -10.01 -11.51 -18.96
N GLU A 187 -9.74 -12.25 -17.90
CA GLU A 187 -8.64 -11.96 -16.99
C GLU A 187 -7.28 -12.03 -17.70
N TRP A 188 -7.04 -13.09 -18.48
CA TRP A 188 -5.83 -13.22 -19.29
C TRP A 188 -5.64 -12.04 -20.25
N ARG A 189 -6.70 -11.54 -20.87
CA ARG A 189 -6.63 -10.34 -21.73
C ARG A 189 -6.19 -9.10 -20.98
N LEU A 190 -6.68 -8.91 -19.74
CA LEU A 190 -6.24 -7.82 -18.88
C LEU A 190 -4.74 -7.91 -18.57
N TYR A 191 -4.25 -9.13 -18.28
CA TYR A 191 -2.83 -9.36 -18.05
C TYR A 191 -1.97 -9.16 -19.31
N GLN A 192 -2.48 -9.45 -20.52
CA GLN A 192 -1.73 -9.22 -21.77
C GLN A 192 -1.42 -7.74 -22.00
N GLN A 193 -2.29 -6.83 -21.60
CA GLN A 193 -2.01 -5.40 -21.65
C GLN A 193 -0.83 -4.99 -20.77
N GLU A 194 -0.55 -5.76 -19.73
CA GLU A 194 0.59 -5.54 -18.85
C GLU A 194 1.85 -6.27 -19.33
N GLN A 195 1.73 -7.32 -20.17
CA GLN A 195 2.88 -8.12 -20.61
C GLN A 195 3.83 -7.39 -21.56
N ASP A 196 3.34 -6.43 -22.33
CA ASP A 196 4.20 -5.55 -23.16
C ASP A 196 4.91 -4.48 -22.31
N ARG A 197 4.61 -4.41 -21.00
CA ARG A 197 5.20 -3.46 -20.06
C ARG A 197 6.54 -3.96 -19.52
N ILE A 198 7.16 -3.10 -18.73
CA ILE A 198 8.52 -3.27 -18.21
C ILE A 198 8.64 -4.47 -17.26
N GLU A 199 7.65 -4.70 -16.41
CA GLU A 199 7.73 -5.71 -15.34
C GLU A 199 7.85 -7.16 -15.87
N PRO A 200 7.04 -7.63 -16.81
CA PRO A 200 7.21 -8.96 -17.40
C PRO A 200 8.56 -9.15 -18.08
N ARG A 201 9.04 -8.15 -18.84
CA ARG A 201 10.34 -8.21 -19.50
C ARG A 201 11.51 -8.21 -18.50
N LEU A 202 11.36 -7.54 -17.37
CA LEU A 202 12.32 -7.59 -16.28
C LEU A 202 12.32 -8.97 -15.62
N LYS A 203 11.15 -9.56 -15.37
CA LYS A 203 11.00 -10.92 -14.86
C LYS A 203 11.61 -11.94 -15.81
N GLU A 204 11.38 -11.79 -17.12
CA GLU A 204 12.01 -12.63 -18.15
C GLU A 204 13.54 -12.61 -18.04
N ALA A 205 14.14 -11.45 -17.84
CA ALA A 205 15.58 -11.33 -17.67
C ALA A 205 16.07 -11.92 -16.33
N PHE A 206 15.34 -11.70 -15.23
CA PHE A 206 15.73 -12.19 -13.90
C PHE A 206 15.54 -13.70 -13.74
N PHE A 207 14.52 -14.28 -14.37
CA PHE A 207 14.23 -15.70 -14.28
C PHE A 207 14.93 -16.53 -15.34
N ARG A 208 15.84 -15.93 -16.10
CA ARG A 208 16.61 -16.65 -17.13
C ARG A 208 17.36 -17.84 -16.52
N GLY A 209 17.17 -19.02 -17.11
CA GLY A 209 17.74 -20.26 -16.61
C GLY A 209 17.03 -20.89 -15.42
N SER A 210 15.86 -20.39 -15.06
CA SER A 210 14.97 -20.92 -14.03
C SER A 210 13.66 -21.38 -14.67
N ARG A 211 12.96 -22.34 -14.07
CA ARG A 211 11.63 -22.78 -14.52
C ARG A 211 10.59 -21.65 -14.44
N HIS A 212 10.80 -20.63 -13.62
CA HIS A 212 9.95 -19.44 -13.59
C HIS A 212 9.81 -18.77 -14.95
N LEU A 213 10.86 -18.85 -15.80
CA LEU A 213 10.81 -18.28 -17.15
C LEU A 213 9.71 -18.91 -18.00
N ASP A 214 9.53 -20.23 -17.88
CA ASP A 214 8.54 -20.98 -18.64
C ASP A 214 7.12 -20.84 -18.08
N ARG A 215 6.98 -20.18 -16.93
CA ARG A 215 5.72 -20.00 -16.14
C ARG A 215 5.45 -18.54 -15.80
N LEU A 216 5.95 -17.59 -16.59
CA LEU A 216 5.77 -16.15 -16.34
C LEU A 216 4.30 -15.74 -16.27
N SER A 217 3.44 -16.38 -17.05
CA SER A 217 1.99 -16.24 -16.96
C SER A 217 1.42 -17.32 -16.03
N ILE A 218 1.02 -16.95 -14.83
CA ILE A 218 0.36 -17.85 -13.88
C ILE A 218 -0.99 -18.35 -14.43
N LEU A 219 -1.63 -17.55 -15.30
CA LEU A 219 -2.88 -17.92 -15.97
C LEU A 219 -2.69 -18.90 -17.14
N GLY A 220 -1.46 -19.18 -17.54
CA GLY A 220 -1.17 -19.87 -18.80
C GLY A 220 -1.29 -18.95 -20.00
N ASP A 221 -1.49 -19.54 -21.18
CA ASP A 221 -1.80 -18.82 -22.40
C ASP A 221 -3.27 -19.05 -22.82
N ARG A 222 -3.75 -18.27 -23.78
CA ARG A 222 -5.13 -18.39 -24.26
C ARG A 222 -5.48 -19.78 -24.76
N ALA A 223 -4.56 -20.44 -25.47
CA ALA A 223 -4.80 -21.75 -26.04
C ALA A 223 -4.91 -22.82 -24.95
N SER A 224 -4.09 -22.74 -23.90
CA SER A 224 -4.14 -23.64 -22.74
C SER A 224 -5.44 -23.45 -21.94
N ILE A 225 -5.87 -22.20 -21.73
CA ILE A 225 -7.14 -21.88 -21.05
C ILE A 225 -8.33 -22.46 -21.83
N GLU A 226 -8.40 -22.20 -23.15
CA GLU A 226 -9.49 -22.70 -24.02
C GLU A 226 -9.48 -24.23 -24.18
N ALA A 227 -8.32 -24.88 -24.02
CA ALA A 227 -8.16 -26.34 -24.08
C ALA A 227 -8.36 -27.06 -22.73
N THR A 228 -8.71 -26.32 -21.68
CA THR A 228 -8.96 -26.90 -20.35
C THR A 228 -10.22 -27.73 -20.33
N THR A 229 -10.15 -28.90 -19.69
CA THR A 229 -11.30 -29.80 -19.52
C THR A 229 -11.49 -30.19 -18.06
N PRO A 230 -12.70 -30.63 -17.67
CA PRO A 230 -12.97 -31.12 -16.31
C PRO A 230 -12.01 -32.24 -15.89
N GLU A 231 -11.63 -33.13 -16.79
CA GLU A 231 -10.72 -34.24 -16.53
C GLU A 231 -9.30 -33.77 -16.22
N LYS A 232 -8.80 -32.78 -16.96
CA LYS A 232 -7.47 -32.18 -16.70
C LYS A 232 -7.46 -31.51 -15.32
N LEU A 233 -8.46 -30.69 -15.02
CA LEU A 233 -8.60 -30.02 -13.72
C LEU A 233 -8.70 -31.02 -12.57
N LYS A 234 -9.52 -32.05 -12.72
CA LYS A 234 -9.67 -33.10 -11.70
C LYS A 234 -8.37 -33.88 -11.48
N THR A 235 -7.62 -34.19 -12.55
CA THR A 235 -6.33 -34.86 -12.45
C THR A 235 -5.32 -34.01 -11.72
N PHE A 236 -5.20 -32.71 -12.08
CA PHE A 236 -4.31 -31.75 -11.42
C PHE A 236 -4.66 -31.58 -9.94
N TYR A 237 -5.95 -31.39 -9.64
CA TYR A 237 -6.44 -31.25 -8.26
C TYR A 237 -6.12 -32.48 -7.42
N GLN A 238 -6.38 -33.68 -7.93
CA GLN A 238 -6.07 -34.92 -7.22
C GLN A 238 -4.59 -35.16 -7.01
N GLN A 239 -3.75 -34.65 -7.93
CA GLN A 239 -2.28 -34.76 -7.85
C GLN A 239 -1.70 -33.85 -6.75
N TRP A 240 -2.24 -32.67 -6.57
CA TRP A 240 -1.58 -31.63 -5.75
C TRP A 240 -2.32 -31.30 -4.45
N TYR A 241 -3.65 -31.50 -4.38
CA TYR A 241 -4.45 -31.22 -3.17
C TYR A 241 -4.53 -32.45 -2.26
N HIS A 242 -3.43 -32.72 -1.58
CA HIS A 242 -3.33 -33.82 -0.63
C HIS A 242 -2.73 -33.33 0.70
N PRO A 243 -3.00 -34.02 1.82
CA PRO A 243 -2.68 -33.52 3.16
C PRO A 243 -1.23 -33.07 3.37
N GLU A 244 -0.25 -33.82 2.87
CA GLU A 244 1.16 -33.48 3.09
C GLU A 244 1.62 -32.23 2.34
N ASN A 245 0.86 -31.79 1.33
CA ASN A 245 1.12 -30.58 0.55
C ASN A 245 0.21 -29.41 0.94
N MET A 246 -0.45 -29.47 2.10
CA MET A 246 -1.39 -28.44 2.55
C MET A 246 -1.15 -28.04 4.00
N ALA A 247 -1.52 -26.80 4.33
CA ALA A 247 -1.62 -26.32 5.69
C ALA A 247 -2.95 -25.59 5.94
N ILE A 248 -3.48 -25.72 7.16
CA ILE A 248 -4.60 -24.96 7.67
C ILE A 248 -4.08 -24.00 8.73
N VAL A 249 -4.28 -22.72 8.47
CA VAL A 249 -3.86 -21.65 9.39
C VAL A 249 -5.10 -20.97 9.94
N VAL A 250 -5.14 -20.76 11.26
CA VAL A 250 -6.20 -20.02 11.94
C VAL A 250 -5.57 -19.02 12.88
N SER A 251 -6.00 -17.77 12.81
CA SER A 251 -5.59 -16.75 13.79
C SER A 251 -6.77 -15.86 14.19
N GLY A 252 -6.72 -15.33 15.41
CA GLY A 252 -7.69 -14.41 15.96
C GLY A 252 -8.24 -14.83 17.31
N ASP A 253 -9.41 -14.30 17.68
CA ASP A 253 -10.04 -14.52 18.99
C ASP A 253 -10.69 -15.89 19.07
N VAL A 254 -9.87 -16.96 18.96
CA VAL A 254 -10.29 -18.35 18.88
C VAL A 254 -9.82 -19.15 20.09
N ASP A 255 -10.64 -20.09 20.52
CA ASP A 255 -10.22 -21.15 21.45
C ASP A 255 -9.38 -22.20 20.69
N ALA A 256 -8.13 -22.34 21.05
CA ALA A 256 -7.17 -23.20 20.36
C ALA A 256 -7.55 -24.69 20.40
N GLU A 257 -8.03 -25.19 21.56
CA GLU A 257 -8.40 -26.61 21.72
C GLU A 257 -9.64 -26.97 20.91
N GLN A 258 -10.64 -26.10 20.95
CA GLN A 258 -11.89 -26.26 20.18
C GLN A 258 -11.61 -26.16 18.67
N THR A 259 -10.81 -25.17 18.26
CA THR A 259 -10.40 -24.98 16.85
C THR A 259 -9.66 -26.20 16.33
N LEU A 260 -8.70 -26.70 17.11
CA LEU A 260 -7.95 -27.92 16.78
C LEU A 260 -8.87 -29.14 16.63
N ALA A 261 -9.85 -29.28 17.52
CA ALA A 261 -10.81 -30.38 17.43
C ALA A 261 -11.65 -30.32 16.15
N PHE A 262 -12.11 -29.12 15.76
CA PHE A 262 -12.84 -28.91 14.50
C PHE A 262 -11.99 -29.22 13.28
N ILE A 263 -10.76 -28.71 13.22
CA ILE A 263 -9.85 -28.98 12.11
C ILE A 263 -9.60 -30.48 11.98
N LYS A 264 -9.25 -31.17 13.06
CA LYS A 264 -9.06 -32.64 13.04
C LYS A 264 -10.28 -33.38 12.54
N GLN A 265 -11.49 -32.96 12.92
CA GLN A 265 -12.72 -33.58 12.49
C GLN A 265 -13.00 -33.37 10.99
N LYS A 266 -12.71 -32.19 10.43
CA LYS A 266 -13.07 -31.82 9.06
C LYS A 266 -12.01 -32.17 8.02
N PHE A 267 -10.74 -32.23 8.40
CA PHE A 267 -9.60 -32.37 7.49
C PHE A 267 -8.90 -33.74 7.55
N THR A 268 -9.45 -34.71 8.26
CA THR A 268 -8.94 -36.08 8.24
C THR A 268 -9.46 -36.79 6.99
N ARG A 269 -8.56 -37.29 6.14
CA ARG A 269 -8.88 -38.08 4.93
C ARG A 269 -8.46 -39.52 5.15
N LEU A 270 -9.39 -40.44 4.96
CA LEU A 270 -9.19 -41.87 5.23
C LEU A 270 -8.68 -42.66 4.01
N GLU A 271 -8.80 -42.12 2.80
CA GLU A 271 -8.39 -42.78 1.57
C GLU A 271 -7.37 -41.92 0.81
N LEU A 272 -6.18 -42.44 0.59
CA LEU A 272 -5.16 -41.86 -0.29
C LEU A 272 -5.29 -42.51 -1.67
N ALA A 273 -5.48 -41.69 -2.71
CA ALA A 273 -5.67 -42.20 -4.07
C ALA A 273 -4.34 -42.52 -4.79
N SER A 274 -3.21 -41.91 -4.40
CA SER A 274 -1.88 -42.12 -4.96
C SER A 274 -0.78 -41.59 -4.02
N GLU A 275 0.48 -41.94 -4.27
CA GLU A 275 1.61 -41.28 -3.60
C GLU A 275 1.62 -39.78 -3.96
N PRO A 276 1.71 -38.91 -2.97
CA PRO A 276 1.72 -37.48 -3.22
C PRO A 276 2.99 -37.06 -3.95
N LEU A 277 2.85 -36.22 -4.97
CA LEU A 277 3.97 -35.53 -5.60
C LEU A 277 4.22 -34.25 -4.79
N LEU A 278 5.35 -34.18 -4.09
CA LEU A 278 5.76 -32.96 -3.40
C LEU A 278 6.37 -31.97 -4.39
N PRO A 279 6.18 -30.66 -4.18
CA PRO A 279 6.71 -29.63 -5.06
C PRO A 279 8.23 -29.71 -5.17
N GLU A 280 8.75 -29.62 -6.38
CA GLU A 280 10.18 -29.41 -6.60
C GLU A 280 10.52 -27.93 -6.43
N GLN A 281 11.67 -27.65 -5.84
CA GLN A 281 12.16 -26.27 -5.71
C GLN A 281 12.94 -25.87 -6.97
N PHE A 282 12.45 -24.85 -7.66
CA PHE A 282 13.13 -24.20 -8.78
C PHE A 282 13.53 -22.79 -8.37
N ASP A 283 14.71 -22.32 -8.75
CA ASP A 283 15.23 -21.07 -8.27
C ASP A 283 15.85 -20.19 -9.35
N ILE A 284 15.96 -18.87 -9.05
CA ILE A 284 16.70 -17.92 -9.86
C ILE A 284 18.17 -18.35 -9.91
N GLN A 285 18.74 -18.24 -11.11
CA GLN A 285 20.18 -18.44 -11.35
C GLN A 285 20.86 -17.08 -11.52
N PRO A 286 21.35 -16.41 -10.46
CA PRO A 286 21.90 -15.06 -10.54
C PRO A 286 23.00 -14.93 -11.60
N GLN A 287 23.74 -16.01 -11.85
CA GLN A 287 24.81 -16.04 -12.84
C GLN A 287 24.32 -16.02 -14.29
N ALA A 288 23.06 -16.40 -14.54
CA ALA A 288 22.45 -16.36 -15.86
C ALA A 288 21.85 -14.99 -16.21
N ILE A 289 21.65 -14.12 -15.21
CA ILE A 289 21.11 -12.76 -15.40
C ILE A 289 22.18 -11.90 -16.11
N PRO A 290 21.84 -11.15 -17.16
CA PRO A 290 22.78 -10.20 -17.77
C PRO A 290 23.26 -9.12 -16.78
N ASP A 291 24.53 -8.70 -16.88
CA ASP A 291 25.05 -7.62 -16.00
C ASP A 291 24.29 -6.30 -16.18
N VAL A 292 23.82 -6.04 -17.40
CA VAL A 292 23.07 -4.84 -17.77
C VAL A 292 21.84 -5.25 -18.56
N ILE A 293 20.70 -4.74 -18.13
CA ILE A 293 19.40 -4.90 -18.78
C ILE A 293 18.90 -3.50 -19.15
N THR A 294 18.60 -3.27 -20.43
CA THR A 294 18.04 -2.00 -20.91
C THR A 294 16.63 -2.25 -21.45
N LEU A 295 15.66 -1.49 -20.95
CA LEU A 295 14.25 -1.64 -21.30
C LEU A 295 13.62 -0.29 -21.61
N SER A 296 12.67 -0.28 -22.55
CA SER A 296 11.76 0.85 -22.76
C SER A 296 10.37 0.32 -23.08
N ASP A 297 9.34 1.09 -22.82
CA ASP A 297 8.00 0.82 -23.32
C ASP A 297 7.37 2.12 -23.87
N ALA A 298 6.31 1.95 -24.68
CA ALA A 298 5.65 3.08 -25.35
C ALA A 298 4.93 4.05 -24.39
N TYR A 299 4.71 3.65 -23.14
CA TYR A 299 3.90 4.38 -22.17
C TYR A 299 4.70 4.90 -20.98
N THR A 300 6.00 4.57 -20.91
CA THR A 300 6.86 5.01 -19.80
C THR A 300 7.80 6.12 -20.26
N PRO A 301 7.50 7.37 -19.98
CA PRO A 301 8.29 8.52 -20.39
C PRO A 301 9.39 8.86 -19.38
N ILE A 302 9.51 8.10 -18.28
CA ILE A 302 10.53 8.28 -17.24
C ILE A 302 11.76 7.43 -17.52
N ALA A 303 12.92 7.90 -17.07
CA ALA A 303 14.13 7.10 -16.99
C ALA A 303 14.29 6.52 -15.59
N VAL A 304 14.78 5.28 -15.49
CA VAL A 304 15.10 4.66 -14.19
C VAL A 304 16.47 4.02 -14.27
N LEU A 305 17.29 4.24 -13.25
CA LEU A 305 18.47 3.43 -13.00
C LEU A 305 18.24 2.63 -11.73
N SER A 306 18.21 1.31 -11.87
CA SER A 306 18.13 0.38 -10.74
C SER A 306 19.36 -0.50 -10.69
N ARG A 307 19.88 -0.73 -9.49
CA ARG A 307 21.00 -1.63 -9.22
C ARG A 307 20.53 -2.69 -8.25
N PHE A 308 20.71 -3.95 -8.61
CA PHE A 308 20.30 -5.11 -7.81
C PHE A 308 21.51 -5.92 -7.41
N TRP A 309 21.57 -6.35 -6.16
CA TRP A 309 22.53 -7.32 -5.66
C TRP A 309 21.78 -8.55 -5.16
N PHE A 310 22.00 -9.66 -5.82
CA PHE A 310 21.35 -10.92 -5.49
C PHE A 310 22.16 -11.70 -4.47
N ALA A 311 21.51 -12.19 -3.42
CA ALA A 311 22.10 -13.00 -2.37
C ALA A 311 21.21 -14.21 -2.06
N PRO A 312 21.80 -15.39 -1.73
CA PRO A 312 21.01 -16.51 -1.24
C PRO A 312 20.39 -16.18 0.11
N ILE A 313 19.17 -16.63 0.32
CA ILE A 313 18.53 -16.58 1.63
C ILE A 313 19.16 -17.66 2.50
N VAL A 314 19.63 -17.24 3.66
CA VAL A 314 20.18 -18.14 4.67
C VAL A 314 19.04 -18.58 5.59
N PRO A 315 18.96 -19.87 5.98
CA PRO A 315 17.96 -20.32 6.95
C PRO A 315 17.97 -19.48 8.22
N TYR A 316 16.78 -19.16 8.70
CA TYR A 316 16.60 -18.31 9.87
C TYR A 316 17.35 -18.83 11.10
N ASN A 317 18.04 -17.93 11.79
CA ASN A 317 18.55 -18.07 13.14
C ASN A 317 18.75 -16.68 13.74
N GLN A 318 19.05 -16.61 15.04
CA GLN A 318 19.19 -15.32 15.75
C GLN A 318 20.27 -14.40 15.15
N SER A 319 21.34 -14.97 14.61
CA SER A 319 22.41 -14.18 13.97
C SER A 319 21.93 -13.59 12.63
N VAL A 320 21.18 -14.37 11.85
CA VAL A 320 20.60 -13.94 10.58
C VAL A 320 19.58 -12.82 10.83
N GLU A 321 18.67 -13.00 11.79
CA GLU A 321 17.68 -11.97 12.16
C GLU A 321 18.36 -10.65 12.56
N ARG A 322 19.40 -10.71 13.39
CA ARG A 322 20.18 -9.53 13.78
C ARG A 322 20.84 -8.87 12.57
N GLN A 323 21.41 -9.67 11.67
CA GLN A 323 22.07 -9.17 10.46
C GLN A 323 21.06 -8.53 9.48
N GLU A 324 19.89 -9.11 9.28
CA GLU A 324 18.84 -8.58 8.43
C GLU A 324 18.27 -7.26 9.00
N MET A 325 18.10 -7.20 10.31
CA MET A 325 17.69 -5.98 10.98
C MET A 325 18.78 -4.90 10.86
N ALA A 326 20.05 -5.24 11.04
CA ALA A 326 21.17 -4.33 10.85
C ALA A 326 21.24 -3.80 9.40
N LEU A 327 21.02 -4.68 8.41
CA LEU A 327 20.90 -4.27 7.00
C LEU A 327 19.73 -3.29 6.81
N SER A 328 18.55 -3.57 7.35
CA SER A 328 17.38 -2.71 7.23
C SER A 328 17.63 -1.31 7.77
N PHE A 329 18.38 -1.19 8.86
CA PHE A 329 18.85 0.11 9.38
C PHE A 329 19.78 0.84 8.40
N ALA A 330 20.79 0.12 7.86
CA ALA A 330 21.67 0.71 6.87
C ALA A 330 20.90 1.22 5.64
N LEU A 331 19.93 0.43 5.16
CA LEU A 331 19.09 0.83 4.01
C LEU A 331 18.21 2.04 4.33
N GLY A 332 17.68 2.13 5.55
CA GLY A 332 16.90 3.28 6.03
C GLY A 332 17.74 4.58 6.00
N VAL A 333 18.95 4.54 6.54
CA VAL A 333 19.88 5.68 6.51
C VAL A 333 20.29 6.03 5.08
N LEU A 334 20.66 5.04 4.26
CA LEU A 334 21.05 5.24 2.87
C LEU A 334 19.94 5.90 2.04
N ARG A 335 18.71 5.43 2.21
CA ARG A 335 17.54 6.03 1.56
C ARG A 335 17.39 7.50 1.94
N LYS A 336 17.46 7.85 3.23
CA LYS A 336 17.33 9.23 3.70
C LYS A 336 18.43 10.14 3.14
N ARG A 337 19.68 9.65 3.06
CA ARG A 337 20.78 10.39 2.44
C ARG A 337 20.53 10.68 0.95
N LEU A 338 20.04 9.69 0.22
CA LEU A 338 19.69 9.84 -1.20
C LEU A 338 18.48 10.77 -1.39
N GLU A 339 17.43 10.65 -0.57
CA GLU A 339 16.28 11.55 -0.58
C GLU A 339 16.67 13.01 -0.29
N SER A 340 17.63 13.23 0.61
CA SER A 340 18.19 14.56 0.88
C SER A 340 18.89 15.14 -0.36
N ARG A 341 19.62 14.33 -1.13
CA ARG A 341 20.31 14.75 -2.36
C ARG A 341 19.37 14.90 -3.56
N GLN A 342 18.20 14.25 -3.54
CA GLN A 342 17.18 14.39 -4.58
C GLN A 342 16.78 15.84 -4.79
N LEU A 343 16.62 16.62 -3.73
CA LEU A 343 16.24 18.03 -3.80
C LEU A 343 17.28 18.91 -4.52
N ASN A 344 18.55 18.51 -4.48
CA ASN A 344 19.66 19.22 -5.13
C ASN A 344 19.86 18.76 -6.60
N SER A 345 18.98 17.92 -7.14
CA SER A 345 19.08 17.40 -8.51
C SER A 345 18.41 18.28 -9.57
N GLU A 346 18.04 19.51 -9.22
CA GLU A 346 17.38 20.48 -10.12
C GLU A 346 16.12 19.90 -10.85
N GLY A 347 15.44 18.95 -10.21
CA GLY A 347 14.24 18.32 -10.77
C GLY A 347 14.48 17.05 -11.59
N VAL A 348 15.73 16.67 -11.80
CA VAL A 348 16.02 15.45 -12.57
C VAL A 348 15.58 14.18 -11.84
N VAL A 349 15.77 14.09 -10.52
CA VAL A 349 15.38 12.90 -9.74
C VAL A 349 13.99 13.05 -9.15
N LEU A 350 13.05 12.21 -9.59
CA LEU A 350 11.66 12.19 -9.13
C LEU A 350 11.48 11.40 -7.83
N ALA A 351 12.13 10.25 -7.72
CA ALA A 351 11.99 9.36 -6.56
C ALA A 351 13.25 8.53 -6.33
N VAL A 352 13.44 8.16 -5.08
CA VAL A 352 14.48 7.27 -4.59
C VAL A 352 13.82 6.01 -4.05
N ASN A 353 14.35 4.84 -4.40
CA ASN A 353 13.96 3.56 -3.81
C ASN A 353 15.23 2.84 -3.30
N VAL A 354 15.19 2.39 -2.05
CA VAL A 354 16.25 1.57 -1.44
C VAL A 354 15.57 0.52 -0.59
N GLN A 355 15.68 -0.74 -0.97
CA GLN A 355 14.99 -1.85 -0.31
C GLN A 355 15.72 -3.17 -0.47
N SER A 356 15.43 -4.11 0.42
CA SER A 356 15.75 -5.52 0.26
C SER A 356 14.45 -6.30 0.17
N ARG A 357 14.34 -7.23 -0.79
CA ARG A 357 13.12 -8.00 -1.02
C ARG A 357 13.44 -9.41 -1.48
N ARG A 358 12.68 -10.37 -0.95
CA ARG A 358 12.66 -11.75 -1.44
C ARG A 358 12.19 -11.77 -2.90
N GLN A 359 12.94 -12.46 -3.76
CA GLN A 359 12.60 -12.65 -5.17
C GLN A 359 12.00 -14.04 -5.41
N THR A 360 12.53 -15.04 -4.72
CA THR A 360 12.07 -16.44 -4.74
C THR A 360 12.23 -17.05 -3.35
N ALA A 361 11.88 -18.30 -3.18
CA ALA A 361 12.04 -19.01 -1.91
C ALA A 361 13.47 -18.92 -1.34
N ASN A 362 14.51 -18.91 -2.19
CA ASN A 362 15.91 -19.01 -1.75
C ASN A 362 16.78 -17.80 -2.14
N VAL A 363 16.23 -16.80 -2.84
CA VAL A 363 16.99 -15.64 -3.34
C VAL A 363 16.36 -14.34 -2.88
N ASN A 364 17.18 -13.52 -2.25
CA ASN A 364 16.86 -12.12 -1.91
C ASN A 364 17.60 -11.18 -2.86
N ALA A 365 17.05 -9.99 -3.08
CA ALA A 365 17.73 -8.92 -3.79
C ALA A 365 17.69 -7.61 -3.00
N PHE A 366 18.85 -7.04 -2.76
CA PHE A 366 18.98 -5.65 -2.37
C PHE A 366 18.91 -4.78 -3.62
N ASN A 367 18.11 -3.74 -3.58
CA ASN A 367 17.88 -2.84 -4.72
C ASN A 367 18.03 -1.37 -4.32
N MET A 368 18.74 -0.61 -5.17
CA MET A 368 18.78 0.85 -5.15
C MET A 368 18.32 1.38 -6.50
N ALA A 369 17.37 2.31 -6.51
CA ALA A 369 16.85 2.87 -7.76
C ALA A 369 16.58 4.38 -7.66
N LEU A 370 16.81 5.07 -8.78
CA LEU A 370 16.38 6.45 -9.00
C LEU A 370 15.42 6.49 -10.19
N LEU A 371 14.29 7.14 -9.98
CA LEU A 371 13.37 7.53 -11.04
C LEU A 371 13.75 8.95 -11.47
N MET A 372 13.86 9.16 -12.76
CA MET A 372 14.34 10.43 -13.32
C MET A 372 13.39 10.96 -14.39
N THR A 373 13.35 12.28 -14.51
CA THR A 373 12.59 12.99 -15.53
C THR A 373 13.18 12.83 -16.91
N GLU A 374 14.48 12.67 -17.01
CA GLU A 374 15.25 12.50 -18.24
C GLU A 374 16.32 11.41 -18.06
N PRO A 375 16.87 10.81 -19.13
CA PRO A 375 17.85 9.73 -19.02
C PRO A 375 19.25 10.21 -18.63
N ASN A 376 19.38 10.86 -17.46
CA ASN A 376 20.65 11.32 -16.92
C ASN A 376 21.34 10.26 -16.05
N TYR A 377 21.76 9.17 -16.68
CA TYR A 377 22.41 8.06 -15.95
C TYR A 377 23.76 8.44 -15.32
N ALA A 378 24.43 9.47 -15.80
CA ALA A 378 25.65 9.97 -15.19
C ALA A 378 25.38 10.52 -13.78
N LEU A 379 24.36 11.38 -13.66
CA LEU A 379 23.90 11.90 -12.38
C LEU A 379 23.38 10.76 -11.47
N ALA A 380 22.64 9.80 -12.05
CA ALA A 380 22.11 8.68 -11.29
C ALA A 380 23.22 7.85 -10.63
N TYR A 381 24.30 7.54 -11.35
CA TYR A 381 25.45 6.86 -10.76
C TYR A 381 26.21 7.74 -9.77
N GLU A 382 26.33 9.04 -10.04
CA GLU A 382 26.92 9.98 -9.09
C GLU A 382 26.17 9.98 -7.75
N LEU A 383 24.86 9.88 -7.77
CA LEU A 383 24.06 9.81 -6.55
C LEU A 383 24.13 8.43 -5.90
N LEU A 384 23.81 7.37 -6.63
CA LEU A 384 23.69 6.01 -6.06
C LEU A 384 25.05 5.42 -5.67
N GLU A 385 26.02 5.43 -6.59
CA GLU A 385 27.34 4.83 -6.34
C GLU A 385 28.13 5.63 -5.33
N HIS A 386 28.21 6.95 -5.51
CA HIS A 386 28.98 7.80 -4.61
C HIS A 386 28.43 7.78 -3.18
N GLU A 387 27.08 7.78 -2.98
CA GLU A 387 26.51 7.74 -1.63
C GLU A 387 26.67 6.36 -0.97
N LEU A 388 26.56 5.28 -1.75
CA LEU A 388 26.86 3.94 -1.25
C LEU A 388 28.30 3.85 -0.79
N GLN A 389 29.28 4.24 -1.63
CA GLN A 389 30.71 4.24 -1.30
C GLN A 389 31.03 5.17 -0.12
N ARG A 390 30.39 6.34 -0.07
CA ARG A 390 30.53 7.28 1.05
C ARG A 390 30.05 6.67 2.36
N MET A 391 28.91 5.98 2.34
CA MET A 391 28.38 5.32 3.53
C MET A 391 29.28 4.17 3.99
N LEU A 392 29.79 3.35 3.06
CA LEU A 392 30.73 2.28 3.37
C LEU A 392 32.06 2.81 3.94
N ALA A 393 32.53 3.97 3.46
CA ALA A 393 33.80 4.55 3.87
C ALA A 393 33.74 5.38 5.17
N LEU A 394 32.67 6.16 5.34
CA LEU A 394 32.52 7.11 6.46
C LEU A 394 31.58 6.64 7.56
N GLY A 395 30.84 5.54 7.33
CA GLY A 395 29.89 4.97 8.30
C GLY A 395 28.60 5.76 8.43
N ILE A 396 27.94 5.56 9.55
CA ILE A 396 26.69 6.19 9.97
C ILE A 396 27.00 7.11 11.15
N THR A 397 26.51 8.35 11.13
CA THR A 397 26.68 9.27 12.25
C THR A 397 25.77 8.89 13.41
N GLU A 398 26.13 9.29 14.63
CA GLU A 398 25.31 9.06 15.82
C GLU A 398 23.89 9.65 15.67
N ASP A 399 23.75 10.84 15.09
CA ASP A 399 22.46 11.49 14.88
C ASP A 399 21.57 10.71 13.89
N GLU A 400 22.13 10.23 12.77
CA GLU A 400 21.44 9.36 11.82
C GLU A 400 21.00 8.04 12.48
N TRP A 401 21.90 7.47 13.27
CA TRP A 401 21.64 6.21 13.98
C TRP A 401 20.49 6.34 14.97
N GLN A 402 20.54 7.35 15.84
CA GLN A 402 19.49 7.59 16.83
C GLN A 402 18.15 7.95 16.18
N THR A 403 18.18 8.70 15.09
CA THR A 403 16.99 9.02 14.31
C THR A 403 16.35 7.76 13.74
N GLU A 404 17.13 6.87 13.10
CA GLU A 404 16.60 5.63 12.53
C GLU A 404 16.09 4.70 13.61
N ARG A 405 16.80 4.58 14.71
CA ARG A 405 16.39 3.79 15.88
C ARG A 405 15.06 4.28 16.46
N SER A 406 14.88 5.58 16.62
CA SER A 406 13.64 6.18 17.12
C SER A 406 12.46 5.89 16.17
N ASN A 407 12.69 5.95 14.85
CA ASN A 407 11.67 5.62 13.86
C ASN A 407 11.24 4.15 13.96
N TRP A 408 12.19 3.23 14.11
CA TRP A 408 11.91 1.81 14.29
C TRP A 408 11.16 1.53 15.60
N GLN A 409 11.58 2.17 16.70
CA GLN A 409 10.87 2.08 17.98
C GLN A 409 9.42 2.54 17.86
N ALA A 410 9.19 3.69 17.22
CA ALA A 410 7.85 4.23 16.99
C ALA A 410 7.02 3.27 16.12
N TRP A 411 7.59 2.76 15.02
CA TRP A 411 6.89 1.81 14.15
C TRP A 411 6.53 0.51 14.89
N LEU A 412 7.45 -0.05 15.66
CA LEU A 412 7.20 -1.26 16.47
C LEU A 412 6.13 -1.02 17.54
N GLN A 413 6.07 0.17 18.14
CA GLN A 413 5.04 0.52 19.13
C GLN A 413 3.66 0.67 18.48
N ASP A 414 3.60 1.24 17.27
CA ASP A 414 2.36 1.47 16.54
C ASP A 414 1.80 0.21 15.88
N ALA A 415 2.65 -0.72 15.47
CA ALA A 415 2.24 -1.92 14.77
C ALA A 415 1.37 -2.82 15.67
N GLN A 416 0.16 -3.11 15.23
CA GLN A 416 -0.70 -4.13 15.83
C GLN A 416 -1.03 -5.14 14.75
N ASP A 417 -0.56 -6.39 14.93
CA ASP A 417 -0.83 -7.42 13.96
C ASP A 417 -2.31 -7.82 14.05
N SER A 418 -3.01 -7.69 12.94
CA SER A 418 -4.37 -8.21 12.80
C SER A 418 -4.33 -9.74 12.66
N PRO A 419 -5.46 -10.44 12.80
CA PRO A 419 -5.54 -11.86 12.45
C PRO A 419 -5.03 -12.17 11.04
N SER A 420 -5.18 -11.20 10.11
CA SER A 420 -4.63 -11.26 8.76
C SER A 420 -3.10 -11.31 8.76
N ASP A 421 -2.44 -10.40 9.48
CA ASP A 421 -0.98 -10.31 9.50
C ASP A 421 -0.35 -11.57 10.11
N LEU A 422 -0.99 -12.11 11.15
CA LEU A 422 -0.54 -13.36 11.80
C LEU A 422 -0.69 -14.58 10.87
N VAL A 423 -1.76 -14.64 10.08
CA VAL A 423 -1.94 -15.72 9.09
C VAL A 423 -0.93 -15.62 7.96
N GLU A 424 -0.60 -14.41 7.49
CA GLU A 424 0.45 -14.19 6.50
C GLU A 424 1.84 -14.60 7.04
N MET A 425 2.13 -14.28 8.30
CA MET A 425 3.35 -14.74 8.98
C MET A 425 3.41 -16.28 9.05
N ALA A 426 2.31 -16.94 9.35
CA ALA A 426 2.22 -18.39 9.37
C ALA A 426 2.37 -19.02 7.98
N ARG A 427 1.88 -18.33 6.92
CA ARG A 427 2.13 -18.70 5.53
C ARG A 427 3.64 -18.68 5.23
N ASP A 428 4.33 -17.60 5.57
CA ASP A 428 5.75 -17.43 5.29
C ASP A 428 6.60 -18.44 6.12
N PHE A 429 6.17 -18.75 7.34
CA PHE A 429 6.72 -19.84 8.11
C PHE A 429 6.57 -21.19 7.40
N TRP A 430 5.37 -21.51 6.92
CA TRP A 430 5.10 -22.79 6.27
C TRP A 430 5.84 -22.94 4.94
N LEU A 431 5.85 -21.90 4.11
CA LEU A 431 6.47 -21.90 2.79
C LEU A 431 7.99 -21.79 2.85
N TYR A 432 8.51 -20.92 3.72
CA TYR A 432 9.88 -20.44 3.65
C TYR A 432 10.67 -20.69 4.93
N GLN A 433 10.08 -21.35 5.93
CA GLN A 433 10.68 -21.58 7.24
C GLN A 433 11.08 -20.28 7.97
N GLU A 434 10.35 -19.19 7.70
CA GLU A 434 10.50 -17.95 8.45
C GLU A 434 9.98 -18.12 9.89
N PRO A 435 10.45 -17.33 10.86
CA PRO A 435 10.00 -17.47 12.24
C PRO A 435 8.53 -17.07 12.39
N ILE A 436 7.83 -17.79 13.26
CA ILE A 436 6.47 -17.45 13.67
C ILE A 436 6.48 -17.07 15.15
N PHE A 437 5.95 -15.93 15.47
CA PHE A 437 5.85 -15.41 16.84
C PHE A 437 4.44 -14.91 17.10
N ASN A 438 4.03 -14.88 18.36
CA ASN A 438 2.93 -14.03 18.72
C ASN A 438 3.38 -12.54 18.70
N GLN A 439 2.44 -11.66 18.52
CA GLN A 439 2.69 -10.22 18.40
C GLN A 439 3.54 -9.66 19.54
N ARG A 440 3.23 -10.04 20.76
CA ARG A 440 3.92 -9.50 21.95
C ARG A 440 5.38 -9.95 22.01
N SER A 441 5.63 -11.23 21.76
CA SER A 441 6.99 -11.80 21.77
C SER A 441 7.81 -11.26 20.60
N HIS A 442 7.22 -11.10 19.44
CA HIS A 442 7.89 -10.55 18.25
C HIS A 442 8.33 -9.11 18.47
N LYS A 443 7.42 -8.24 18.90
CA LYS A 443 7.74 -6.83 19.22
C LYS A 443 8.81 -6.69 20.29
N GLN A 444 8.65 -7.42 21.39
CA GLN A 444 9.62 -7.37 22.48
C GLN A 444 11.00 -7.78 21.98
N ARG A 445 11.08 -8.86 21.20
CA ARG A 445 12.32 -9.35 20.63
C ARG A 445 12.95 -8.33 19.66
N GLN A 446 12.16 -7.73 18.79
CA GLN A 446 12.67 -6.69 17.88
C GLN A 446 13.15 -5.45 18.65
N LEU A 447 12.45 -5.04 19.71
CA LEU A 447 12.92 -3.96 20.58
C LEU A 447 14.23 -4.31 21.30
N GLU A 448 14.40 -5.55 21.77
CA GLU A 448 15.65 -6.03 22.36
C GLU A 448 16.80 -6.05 21.33
N LEU A 449 16.53 -6.49 20.09
CA LEU A 449 17.52 -6.43 19.00
C LEU A 449 17.92 -5.01 18.66
N LEU A 450 16.99 -4.06 18.65
CA LEU A 450 17.27 -2.64 18.46
C LEU A 450 18.29 -2.07 19.47
N GLU A 451 18.28 -2.58 20.70
CA GLU A 451 19.23 -2.18 21.73
C GLU A 451 20.63 -2.79 21.51
N LEU A 452 20.72 -3.91 20.80
CA LEU A 452 21.94 -4.69 20.63
C LEU A 452 22.68 -4.39 19.31
N ILE A 453 21.99 -3.90 18.27
CA ILE A 453 22.58 -3.60 16.97
C ILE A 453 23.41 -2.33 17.05
N THR A 454 24.55 -2.30 16.34
CA THR A 454 25.44 -1.13 16.27
C THR A 454 25.57 -0.58 14.85
N PRO A 455 25.99 0.69 14.69
CA PRO A 455 26.26 1.26 13.36
C PRO A 455 27.29 0.46 12.55
N GLU A 456 28.30 -0.13 13.21
CA GLU A 456 29.32 -0.93 12.57
C GLU A 456 28.76 -2.23 12.01
N GLU A 457 27.83 -2.87 12.71
CA GLU A 457 27.13 -4.07 12.23
C GLU A 457 26.24 -3.73 11.03
N ALA A 458 25.57 -2.58 11.04
CA ALA A 458 24.77 -2.12 9.92
C ALA A 458 25.64 -1.90 8.66
N ILE A 459 26.80 -1.29 8.80
CA ILE A 459 27.76 -1.12 7.69
C ILE A 459 28.34 -2.47 7.25
N ALA A 460 28.64 -3.38 8.16
CA ALA A 460 29.12 -4.71 7.81
C ALA A 460 28.08 -5.52 7.02
N ALA A 461 26.80 -5.46 7.42
CA ALA A 461 25.70 -6.08 6.69
C ALA A 461 25.55 -5.46 5.29
N LEU A 462 25.54 -4.14 5.17
CA LEU A 462 25.49 -3.46 3.86
C LEU A 462 26.68 -3.84 2.97
N THR A 463 27.89 -3.93 3.53
CA THR A 463 29.10 -4.32 2.81
C THR A 463 28.96 -5.74 2.26
N GLN A 464 28.48 -6.67 3.07
CA GLN A 464 28.28 -8.05 2.66
C GLN A 464 27.27 -8.15 1.51
N TYR A 465 26.11 -7.50 1.63
CA TYR A 465 25.06 -7.56 0.61
C TYR A 465 25.46 -6.83 -0.69
N SER A 466 26.14 -5.69 -0.61
CA SER A 466 26.63 -4.95 -1.78
C SER A 466 27.88 -5.54 -2.45
N SER A 467 28.51 -6.56 -1.86
CA SER A 467 29.61 -7.32 -2.47
C SER A 467 29.15 -8.48 -3.36
N GLY A 468 27.83 -8.77 -3.37
CA GLY A 468 27.23 -9.83 -4.18
C GLY A 468 27.24 -9.55 -5.68
N ARG A 469 26.58 -10.42 -6.45
CA ARG A 469 26.38 -10.23 -7.88
C ARG A 469 25.55 -9.01 -8.16
N GLU A 470 26.10 -8.00 -8.81
CA GLU A 470 25.39 -6.79 -9.24
C GLU A 470 24.78 -6.96 -10.64
N VAL A 471 23.53 -6.49 -10.78
CA VAL A 471 22.83 -6.35 -12.05
C VAL A 471 22.29 -4.92 -12.16
N THR A 472 22.60 -4.25 -13.25
CA THR A 472 22.07 -2.92 -13.56
C THR A 472 20.87 -3.02 -14.49
N VAL A 473 19.78 -2.35 -14.13
CA VAL A 473 18.60 -2.17 -14.99
C VAL A 473 18.46 -0.69 -15.32
N ALA A 474 18.49 -0.36 -16.61
CA ALA A 474 18.25 0.99 -17.11
C ALA A 474 16.95 1.02 -17.92
N LEU A 475 15.94 1.73 -17.41
CA LEU A 475 14.76 2.09 -18.19
C LEU A 475 15.03 3.41 -18.91
N TYR A 476 14.67 3.49 -20.17
CA TYR A 476 14.80 4.72 -20.95
C TYR A 476 13.48 5.07 -21.65
N PRO A 477 13.17 6.38 -21.81
CA PRO A 477 11.93 6.80 -22.44
C PRO A 477 11.85 6.30 -23.89
N HIS A 478 10.64 5.96 -24.33
CA HIS A 478 10.41 5.54 -25.70
C HIS A 478 10.86 6.62 -26.71
N GLY A 479 11.50 6.19 -27.79
CA GLY A 479 12.03 7.12 -28.81
C GLY A 479 13.37 7.77 -28.48
N THR A 480 13.95 7.53 -27.29
CA THR A 480 15.31 7.95 -26.95
C THR A 480 16.31 6.82 -27.21
N GLU A 481 17.60 7.17 -27.28
CA GLU A 481 18.66 6.18 -27.49
C GLU A 481 18.89 5.34 -26.23
N ALA A 482 18.95 4.02 -26.38
CA ALA A 482 19.25 3.12 -25.26
C ALA A 482 20.68 3.34 -24.76
N PRO A 483 20.91 3.46 -23.42
CA PRO A 483 22.26 3.54 -22.91
C PRO A 483 23.00 2.22 -23.15
N SER A 484 24.23 2.27 -23.64
CA SER A 484 25.05 1.08 -23.78
C SER A 484 25.61 0.61 -22.43
N ALA A 485 25.90 -0.69 -22.30
CA ALA A 485 26.51 -1.25 -21.10
C ALA A 485 27.88 -0.61 -20.79
N GLU A 486 28.65 -0.24 -21.82
CA GLU A 486 29.94 0.43 -21.68
C GLU A 486 29.78 1.85 -21.14
N GLN A 487 28.80 2.62 -21.63
CA GLN A 487 28.46 3.94 -21.10
C GLN A 487 28.08 3.88 -19.62
N LEU A 488 27.17 2.96 -19.27
CA LEU A 488 26.71 2.80 -17.88
C LEU A 488 27.87 2.43 -16.94
N LYS A 489 28.72 1.48 -17.36
CA LYS A 489 29.92 1.12 -16.61
C LYS A 489 30.90 2.28 -16.47
N GLY A 490 31.07 3.08 -17.54
CA GLY A 490 31.90 4.28 -17.52
C GLY A 490 31.38 5.36 -16.54
N TYR A 491 30.06 5.51 -16.39
CA TYR A 491 29.46 6.38 -15.39
C TYR A 491 29.72 5.88 -13.97
N GLN A 492 29.55 4.58 -13.72
CA GLN A 492 29.81 3.95 -12.45
C GLN A 492 31.27 4.16 -11.99
N GLU A 493 32.23 3.87 -12.87
CA GLU A 493 33.66 4.01 -12.53
C GLU A 493 34.06 5.47 -12.26
N ARG A 494 33.44 6.45 -12.94
CA ARG A 494 33.66 7.87 -12.64
C ARG A 494 33.08 8.24 -11.28
N ALA A 495 31.88 7.76 -10.95
CA ALA A 495 31.23 8.04 -9.67
C ALA A 495 32.03 7.51 -8.48
N LYS A 496 32.72 6.36 -8.61
CA LYS A 496 33.62 5.80 -7.59
C LYS A 496 34.84 6.68 -7.30
N GLN A 497 35.24 7.53 -8.25
CA GLN A 497 36.44 8.39 -8.11
C GLN A 497 36.10 9.76 -7.52
N LEU A 498 34.86 10.10 -7.31
CA LEU A 498 34.46 11.39 -6.75
C LEU A 498 34.89 11.50 -5.27
N PRO A 499 35.41 12.66 -4.85
CA PRO A 499 35.78 12.87 -3.47
C PRO A 499 34.55 12.92 -2.56
N PHE A 500 34.61 12.29 -1.40
CA PHE A 500 33.52 12.33 -0.42
C PHE A 500 33.44 13.72 0.24
N ALA A 501 32.26 14.31 0.22
CA ALA A 501 31.97 15.43 1.09
C ALA A 501 31.86 14.94 2.55
N PRO A 502 32.30 15.74 3.54
CA PRO A 502 32.09 15.40 4.95
C PRO A 502 30.63 15.16 5.28
N LEU A 503 30.37 14.32 6.28
CA LEU A 503 29.04 14.19 6.84
C LEU A 503 28.69 15.50 7.56
N HIS A 504 27.60 16.14 7.19
CA HIS A 504 27.16 17.39 7.81
C HIS A 504 26.48 17.11 9.15
N GLN A 505 26.73 17.96 10.14
CA GLN A 505 25.91 18.01 11.34
C GLN A 505 24.56 18.65 11.00
N ARG A 506 23.49 18.19 11.66
CA ARG A 506 22.16 18.76 11.50
C ARG A 506 22.17 20.25 11.82
N ALA A 507 21.61 21.06 10.92
CA ALA A 507 21.37 22.46 11.16
C ALA A 507 20.11 22.64 12.03
N GLU A 508 20.18 23.55 13.01
CA GLU A 508 19.06 23.85 13.88
C GLU A 508 18.31 25.11 13.40
N PRO A 509 16.94 25.07 13.40
CA PRO A 509 16.15 26.21 12.96
C PRO A 509 16.21 27.37 13.98
N GLN A 510 16.25 28.59 13.46
CA GLN A 510 16.22 29.81 14.28
C GLN A 510 14.80 30.40 14.30
N TRP A 511 13.97 29.89 15.20
CA TRP A 511 12.59 30.32 15.30
C TRP A 511 12.45 31.77 15.78
N GLN A 512 11.51 32.50 15.20
CA GLN A 512 11.14 33.80 15.72
C GLN A 512 10.32 33.67 17.01
N PRO A 513 10.43 34.61 17.95
CA PRO A 513 9.64 34.59 19.18
C PRO A 513 8.14 34.61 18.89
N LEU A 514 7.38 33.84 19.66
CA LEU A 514 5.91 33.82 19.56
C LEU A 514 5.32 35.14 20.09
N ALA A 515 4.24 35.56 19.43
CA ALA A 515 3.41 36.61 20.01
C ALA A 515 2.75 36.13 21.32
N PRO A 516 2.39 37.04 22.24
CA PRO A 516 1.62 36.69 23.43
C PRO A 516 0.30 36.03 23.05
N SER A 517 -0.11 34.99 23.81
CA SER A 517 -1.40 34.35 23.65
C SER A 517 -2.55 35.34 23.93
N ALA A 518 -3.57 35.33 23.09
CA ALA A 518 -4.82 36.03 23.33
C ALA A 518 -5.73 35.29 24.35
N GLY A 519 -5.43 34.04 24.63
CA GLY A 519 -6.10 33.20 25.62
C GLY A 519 -7.26 32.37 25.05
N ILE A 520 -7.67 31.41 25.89
CA ILE A 520 -8.84 30.54 25.63
C ILE A 520 -10.03 31.13 26.42
N LEU A 521 -11.13 31.40 25.75
CA LEU A 521 -12.31 32.09 26.31
C LEU A 521 -13.26 31.13 27.02
N SER A 522 -13.42 29.92 26.49
CA SER A 522 -14.35 28.93 27.04
C SER A 522 -13.91 27.51 26.75
N GLU A 523 -14.33 26.59 27.60
CA GLU A 523 -14.17 25.16 27.46
C GLU A 523 -15.54 24.49 27.53
N GLN A 524 -15.81 23.55 26.66
CA GLN A 524 -17.05 22.77 26.63
C GLN A 524 -16.73 21.28 26.37
N GLN A 525 -17.30 20.43 27.21
CA GLN A 525 -17.26 18.98 26.99
C GLN A 525 -18.27 18.60 25.90
N GLN A 526 -17.82 17.90 24.90
CA GLN A 526 -18.63 17.34 23.82
C GLN A 526 -18.79 15.82 24.02
N ALA A 527 -19.60 15.19 23.19
CA ALA A 527 -19.69 13.73 23.16
C ALA A 527 -18.35 13.05 22.81
N ASP A 528 -18.24 11.77 23.10
CA ASP A 528 -17.04 10.92 22.81
C ASP A 528 -15.74 11.42 23.48
N GLY A 529 -15.84 12.17 24.60
CA GLY A 529 -14.67 12.66 25.34
C GLY A 529 -13.92 13.78 24.63
N ILE A 530 -14.56 14.46 23.68
CA ILE A 530 -13.99 15.62 22.99
C ILE A 530 -14.15 16.86 23.89
N ILE A 531 -13.08 17.62 24.04
CA ILE A 531 -13.10 18.95 24.66
C ILE A 531 -13.00 19.99 23.55
N GLU A 532 -13.92 20.94 23.56
CA GLU A 532 -13.94 22.08 22.65
C GLU A 532 -13.48 23.35 23.38
N TRP A 533 -12.52 24.06 22.78
CA TRP A 533 -12.01 25.34 23.26
C TRP A 533 -12.29 26.44 22.23
N GLN A 534 -12.89 27.54 22.71
CA GLN A 534 -13.05 28.77 21.93
C GLN A 534 -11.91 29.74 22.24
N LEU A 535 -11.13 30.13 21.24
CA LEU A 535 -9.97 31.01 21.40
C LEU A 535 -10.37 32.47 21.13
N ALA A 536 -9.72 33.40 21.83
CA ALA A 536 -10.02 34.86 21.72
C ALA A 536 -9.74 35.43 20.32
N ASN A 537 -8.89 34.77 19.51
CA ASN A 537 -8.62 35.12 18.12
C ASN A 537 -9.68 34.58 17.14
N GLY A 538 -10.74 33.93 17.62
CA GLY A 538 -11.83 33.40 16.82
C GLY A 538 -11.62 31.98 16.29
N MET A 539 -10.55 31.29 16.65
CA MET A 539 -10.37 29.87 16.34
C MET A 539 -11.17 29.00 17.31
N THR A 540 -11.53 27.82 16.85
CA THR A 540 -12.00 26.72 17.68
C THR A 540 -10.98 25.58 17.65
N ALA A 541 -10.66 25.03 18.81
CA ALA A 541 -9.81 23.86 18.93
C ALA A 541 -10.59 22.72 19.60
N TYR A 542 -10.43 21.53 19.06
CA TYR A 542 -10.98 20.28 19.58
C TYR A 542 -9.85 19.40 20.07
N TYR A 543 -9.98 18.86 21.26
CA TYR A 543 -9.02 17.91 21.79
C TYR A 543 -9.72 16.60 22.15
N ARG A 544 -9.05 15.48 21.92
CA ARG A 544 -9.48 14.17 22.39
C ARG A 544 -8.27 13.33 22.79
N TYR A 545 -8.29 12.81 24.02
CA TYR A 545 -7.32 11.82 24.45
C TYR A 545 -7.46 10.52 23.65
N SER A 546 -6.34 9.94 23.25
CA SER A 546 -6.27 8.60 22.67
C SER A 546 -4.88 8.02 22.86
N ASP A 547 -4.80 6.87 23.49
CA ASP A 547 -3.60 6.04 23.69
C ASP A 547 -3.55 4.84 22.72
N ALA A 548 -4.42 4.82 21.73
CA ALA A 548 -4.45 3.76 20.70
C ALA A 548 -3.14 3.69 19.91
N VAL A 549 -2.42 4.81 19.79
CA VAL A 549 -1.04 4.90 19.33
C VAL A 549 -0.25 5.54 20.47
N PRO A 550 0.39 4.75 21.34
CA PRO A 550 1.05 5.27 22.54
C PRO A 550 2.17 6.26 22.20
N ASN A 551 2.34 7.27 23.05
CA ASN A 551 3.38 8.30 22.90
C ASN A 551 3.33 9.10 21.56
N ARG A 552 2.17 9.16 20.89
CA ARG A 552 1.99 9.97 19.67
C ARG A 552 0.82 10.94 19.76
N ALA A 553 0.96 12.06 19.07
CA ALA A 553 -0.09 13.05 18.91
C ALA A 553 -0.25 13.44 17.44
N PHE A 554 -1.48 13.75 17.06
CA PHE A 554 -1.92 14.07 15.72
C PHE A 554 -2.69 15.38 15.75
N ALA A 555 -2.28 16.34 14.92
CA ALA A 555 -2.97 17.60 14.77
C ALA A 555 -3.50 17.75 13.34
N ARG A 556 -4.74 18.18 13.20
CA ARG A 556 -5.35 18.56 11.93
C ARG A 556 -5.86 19.98 12.03
N LEU A 557 -5.32 20.86 11.19
CA LEU A 557 -5.77 22.25 11.08
C LEU A 557 -6.50 22.41 9.76
N VAL A 558 -7.78 22.80 9.79
CA VAL A 558 -8.64 22.88 8.61
C VAL A 558 -9.25 24.28 8.51
N ALA A 559 -9.14 24.91 7.34
CA ALA A 559 -9.87 26.12 6.99
C ALA A 559 -10.92 25.77 5.94
N ARG A 560 -12.13 26.34 6.11
CA ARG A 560 -13.20 26.26 5.12
C ARG A 560 -12.77 26.95 3.83
N HIS A 561 -13.22 26.40 2.70
CA HIS A 561 -12.89 26.85 1.37
C HIS A 561 -11.46 26.54 0.91
N GLY A 562 -11.38 25.85 -0.17
CA GLY A 562 -10.17 25.56 -0.93
C GLY A 562 -10.13 26.37 -2.23
N THR A 563 -9.96 25.68 -3.35
CA THR A 563 -9.94 26.33 -4.68
C THR A 563 -11.31 26.91 -5.08
N ASN A 564 -12.41 26.49 -4.43
CA ASN A 564 -13.77 26.99 -4.70
C ASN A 564 -13.94 28.49 -4.41
N GLN A 565 -13.09 29.11 -3.60
CA GLN A 565 -13.09 30.54 -3.30
C GLN A 565 -12.07 31.33 -4.11
N VAL A 566 -11.02 30.64 -4.55
CA VAL A 566 -9.91 31.26 -5.27
C VAL A 566 -10.38 31.77 -6.64
N PRO A 567 -10.12 33.05 -7.03
CA PRO A 567 -10.38 33.53 -8.37
C PRO A 567 -9.70 32.68 -9.44
N ASP A 568 -10.31 32.54 -10.62
CA ASP A 568 -9.82 31.68 -11.69
C ASP A 568 -8.33 31.93 -12.05
N ALA A 569 -7.93 33.20 -12.05
CA ALA A 569 -6.54 33.59 -12.31
C ALA A 569 -5.53 33.13 -11.26
N GLN A 570 -5.96 32.71 -10.08
CA GLN A 570 -5.11 32.23 -8.98
C GLN A 570 -5.22 30.72 -8.78
N VAL A 571 -6.11 30.03 -9.49
CA VAL A 571 -6.34 28.58 -9.26
C VAL A 571 -5.09 27.75 -9.58
N ALA A 572 -4.36 28.10 -10.64
CA ALA A 572 -3.11 27.40 -10.97
C ALA A 572 -2.10 27.52 -9.82
N ALA A 573 -1.88 28.72 -9.32
CA ALA A 573 -1.02 28.95 -8.15
C ALA A 573 -1.52 28.21 -6.90
N ALA A 574 -2.83 28.21 -6.64
CA ALA A 574 -3.41 27.47 -5.51
C ALA A 574 -3.14 25.96 -5.56
N ARG A 575 -3.24 25.38 -6.76
CA ARG A 575 -3.02 23.94 -6.97
C ARG A 575 -1.55 23.54 -6.92
N LEU A 576 -0.66 24.43 -7.36
CA LEU A 576 0.79 24.22 -7.40
C LEU A 576 1.50 24.57 -6.09
N ALA A 577 0.85 25.32 -5.18
CA ALA A 577 1.47 25.79 -3.95
C ALA A 577 1.62 24.72 -2.85
N SER A 578 0.91 23.61 -2.93
CA SER A 578 0.83 22.65 -1.82
C SER A 578 2.19 22.11 -1.39
N ASP A 579 2.98 21.59 -2.33
CA ASP A 579 4.32 21.06 -2.06
C ASP A 579 5.31 22.17 -1.61
N LEU A 580 5.18 23.35 -2.16
CA LEU A 580 6.02 24.50 -1.82
C LEU A 580 5.79 25.00 -0.40
N ILE A 581 4.51 25.03 0.02
CA ILE A 581 4.14 25.40 1.38
C ILE A 581 4.52 24.30 2.36
N ARG A 582 4.36 23.03 1.97
CA ARG A 582 4.74 21.90 2.81
C ARG A 582 6.24 21.81 3.03
N ASP A 583 7.04 21.89 1.97
CA ASP A 583 8.45 21.52 1.98
C ASP A 583 9.42 22.70 1.90
N GLY A 584 8.93 23.92 1.69
CA GLY A 584 9.78 25.10 1.61
C GLY A 584 10.54 25.39 2.91
N GLY A 585 11.73 25.95 2.78
CA GLY A 585 12.63 26.28 3.87
C GLY A 585 12.02 27.21 4.91
N GLN A 586 12.52 27.17 6.15
CA GLN A 586 12.05 27.97 7.28
C GLN A 586 13.15 28.25 8.31
N ALA A 587 13.00 29.34 9.03
CA ALA A 587 13.82 29.65 10.20
C ALA A 587 15.34 29.61 9.92
N GLY A 588 15.75 30.03 8.73
CA GLY A 588 17.15 30.01 8.28
C GLY A 588 17.59 28.71 7.62
N LEU A 589 16.76 27.66 7.62
CA LEU A 589 17.02 26.40 6.95
C LEU A 589 16.40 26.39 5.55
N ASN A 590 17.10 25.79 4.59
CA ASN A 590 16.55 25.50 3.27
C ASN A 590 15.59 24.29 3.29
N SER A 591 15.00 23.95 2.13
CA SER A 591 14.02 22.87 2.01
C SER A 591 14.57 21.49 2.40
N ALA A 592 15.85 21.21 2.10
CA ALA A 592 16.48 19.95 2.47
C ALA A 592 16.79 19.88 3.97
N GLU A 593 17.31 20.96 4.54
CA GLU A 593 17.67 21.06 5.96
C GLU A 593 16.45 21.00 6.87
N ILE A 594 15.34 21.69 6.54
CA ILE A 594 14.11 21.63 7.36
C ILE A 594 13.46 20.25 7.26
N ARG A 595 13.55 19.58 6.12
CA ARG A 595 13.09 18.18 5.97
C ARG A 595 13.92 17.25 6.83
N GLN A 596 15.24 17.34 6.82
CA GLN A 596 16.14 16.56 7.65
C GLN A 596 15.87 16.81 9.15
N TRP A 597 15.66 18.07 9.53
CA TRP A 597 15.31 18.42 10.90
C TRP A 597 14.00 17.77 11.35
N ARG A 598 12.95 17.81 10.53
CA ARG A 598 11.68 17.12 10.83
C ARG A 598 11.84 15.60 10.93
N GLN A 599 12.56 15.00 10.01
CA GLN A 599 12.83 13.56 10.00
C GLN A 599 13.57 13.12 11.27
N SER A 600 14.53 13.92 11.76
CA SER A 600 15.28 13.61 12.98
C SER A 600 14.42 13.66 14.25
N LEU A 601 13.29 14.35 14.22
CA LEU A 601 12.33 14.47 15.32
C LEU A 601 11.08 13.58 15.10
N ASP A 602 11.05 12.78 14.06
CA ASP A 602 9.89 11.99 13.64
C ASP A 602 8.61 12.85 13.49
N ILE A 603 8.78 14.05 12.92
CA ILE A 603 7.67 14.96 12.64
C ILE A 603 7.18 14.71 11.21
N GLY A 604 6.03 14.04 11.09
CA GLY A 604 5.28 13.93 9.85
C GLY A 604 4.36 15.13 9.68
N HIS A 605 4.36 15.74 8.50
CA HIS A 605 3.44 16.81 8.20
C HIS A 605 2.97 16.78 6.73
N ASN A 606 1.84 17.40 6.45
CA ASN A 606 1.32 17.60 5.11
C ASN A 606 0.53 18.92 5.03
N PHE A 607 0.44 19.48 3.83
CA PHE A 607 -0.45 20.58 3.51
C PHE A 607 -1.19 20.26 2.21
N SER A 608 -2.49 20.51 2.17
CA SER A 608 -3.31 20.34 0.97
C SER A 608 -4.26 21.50 0.74
N VAL A 609 -4.51 21.79 -0.53
CA VAL A 609 -5.55 22.69 -0.99
C VAL A 609 -6.50 21.86 -1.86
N ASP A 610 -7.63 21.50 -1.28
CA ASP A 610 -8.68 20.76 -1.96
C ASP A 610 -9.71 21.75 -2.57
N PHE A 611 -10.78 21.25 -3.18
CA PHE A 611 -11.82 22.12 -3.70
C PHE A 611 -12.52 22.92 -2.58
N ASP A 612 -12.83 22.27 -1.46
CA ASP A 612 -13.68 22.81 -0.39
C ASP A 612 -12.93 23.16 0.90
N ALA A 613 -11.68 22.82 1.02
CA ALA A 613 -10.88 23.06 2.22
C ALA A 613 -9.38 23.26 1.94
N ARG A 614 -8.72 23.95 2.86
CA ARG A 614 -7.26 23.98 3.02
C ARG A 614 -6.92 23.36 4.36
N SER A 615 -5.90 22.54 4.39
CA SER A 615 -5.61 21.82 5.61
C SER A 615 -4.15 21.49 5.82
N PHE A 616 -3.72 21.61 7.07
CA PHE A 616 -2.45 21.07 7.54
C PHE A 616 -2.69 19.80 8.36
N TYR A 617 -1.78 18.88 8.26
CA TYR A 617 -1.69 17.69 9.09
C TYR A 617 -0.32 17.62 9.73
N LEU A 618 -0.27 17.25 11.00
CA LEU A 618 0.95 17.04 11.76
C LEU A 618 0.80 15.75 12.57
N ALA A 619 1.87 14.97 12.66
CA ALA A 619 2.00 13.83 13.56
C ALA A 619 3.40 13.81 14.15
N ALA A 620 3.52 13.62 15.45
CA ALA A 620 4.82 13.52 16.09
C ALA A 620 4.73 12.71 17.40
N PRO A 621 5.86 12.15 17.88
CA PRO A 621 5.96 11.70 19.26
C PRO A 621 5.55 12.81 20.24
N VAL A 622 4.94 12.44 21.35
CA VAL A 622 4.54 13.42 22.40
C VAL A 622 5.71 14.28 22.87
N SER A 623 6.92 13.71 22.92
CA SER A 623 8.15 14.46 23.25
C SER A 623 8.50 15.54 22.23
N ASN A 624 8.07 15.42 20.97
CA ASN A 624 8.45 16.27 19.85
C ASN A 624 7.27 17.06 19.25
N ILE A 625 6.05 16.85 19.77
CA ILE A 625 4.85 17.52 19.26
C ILE A 625 4.96 19.04 19.35
N GLU A 626 5.59 19.55 20.41
CA GLU A 626 5.78 20.98 20.60
C GLU A 626 6.65 21.58 19.49
N GLN A 627 7.73 20.89 19.07
CA GLN A 627 8.60 21.31 17.97
C GLN A 627 7.82 21.31 16.64
N GLY A 628 6.99 20.30 16.41
CA GLY A 628 6.12 20.24 15.23
C GLY A 628 5.10 21.38 15.19
N LEU A 629 4.48 21.72 16.35
CA LEU A 629 3.55 22.83 16.43
C LEU A 629 4.24 24.21 16.31
N MET A 630 5.47 24.34 16.78
CA MET A 630 6.30 25.51 16.57
C MET A 630 6.58 25.70 15.06
N GLU A 631 6.97 24.65 14.39
CA GLU A 631 7.21 24.67 12.93
C GLU A 631 5.93 25.04 12.17
N LEU A 632 4.80 24.43 12.50
CA LEU A 632 3.51 24.74 11.91
C LEU A 632 3.09 26.19 12.14
N HIS A 633 3.23 26.72 13.38
CA HIS A 633 2.95 28.12 13.71
C HIS A 633 3.81 29.07 12.87
N HIS A 634 5.12 28.78 12.76
CA HIS A 634 6.04 29.60 11.98
C HIS A 634 5.70 29.55 10.48
N ARG A 635 5.28 28.39 9.97
CA ARG A 635 4.83 28.20 8.59
C ARG A 635 3.54 28.98 8.29
N LEU A 636 2.67 29.14 9.24
CA LEU A 636 1.47 29.98 9.09
C LEU A 636 1.79 31.48 9.07
N LEU A 637 2.89 31.91 9.65
CA LEU A 637 3.18 33.37 9.79
C LEU A 637 4.30 33.88 8.89
N HIS A 638 5.35 33.06 8.68
CA HIS A 638 6.64 33.54 8.17
C HIS A 638 7.16 32.78 6.94
N HIS A 639 6.34 31.88 6.38
CA HIS A 639 6.75 31.08 5.23
C HIS A 639 6.97 31.95 3.98
N ARG A 640 8.01 31.61 3.23
CA ARG A 640 8.29 32.18 1.91
C ARG A 640 8.44 31.05 0.90
N ILE A 641 7.90 31.28 -0.28
CA ILE A 641 8.05 30.32 -1.38
C ILE A 641 9.52 30.30 -1.80
N ASP A 642 10.09 29.12 -1.80
CA ASP A 642 11.47 28.87 -2.22
C ASP A 642 11.53 28.80 -3.75
N GLU A 643 12.36 29.66 -4.37
CA GLU A 643 12.47 29.72 -5.82
C GLU A 643 13.12 28.50 -6.44
N GLU A 644 14.10 27.88 -5.76
CA GLU A 644 14.76 26.65 -6.22
C GLU A 644 13.78 25.48 -6.16
N LEU A 645 13.06 25.34 -5.05
CA LEU A 645 12.01 24.34 -4.91
C LEU A 645 10.89 24.55 -5.94
N TRP A 646 10.55 25.81 -6.28
CA TRP A 646 9.58 26.09 -7.33
C TRP A 646 10.07 25.62 -8.69
N ARG A 647 11.31 25.99 -9.09
CA ARG A 647 11.87 25.52 -10.39
C ARG A 647 11.85 24.00 -10.50
N PHE A 648 12.22 23.32 -9.40
CA PHE A 648 12.13 21.86 -9.30
C PHE A 648 10.70 21.37 -9.55
N ASN A 649 9.72 21.88 -8.78
CA ASN A 649 8.32 21.45 -8.90
C ASN A 649 7.72 21.82 -10.27
N GLN A 650 8.04 22.99 -10.80
CA GLN A 650 7.59 23.41 -12.13
C GLN A 650 8.08 22.46 -13.23
N GLY A 651 9.36 22.12 -13.20
CA GLY A 651 9.94 21.14 -14.14
C GLY A 651 9.26 19.77 -14.05
N ARG A 652 9.04 19.29 -12.83
CA ARG A 652 8.31 18.03 -12.58
C ARG A 652 6.88 18.08 -13.11
N GLU A 653 6.13 19.12 -12.83
CA GLU A 653 4.74 19.27 -13.29
C GLU A 653 4.63 19.40 -14.82
N LEU A 654 5.55 20.11 -15.45
CA LEU A 654 5.60 20.21 -16.93
C LEU A 654 5.88 18.84 -17.56
N GLN A 655 6.76 18.07 -16.97
CA GLN A 655 7.03 16.72 -17.46
C GLN A 655 5.86 15.78 -17.24
N LEU A 656 5.22 15.80 -16.08
CA LEU A 656 3.99 15.04 -15.84
C LEU A 656 2.90 15.45 -16.83
N TRP A 657 2.82 16.74 -17.20
CA TRP A 657 1.94 17.21 -18.26
C TRP A 657 2.31 16.63 -19.63
N GLN A 658 3.57 16.65 -20.02
CA GLN A 658 4.01 16.11 -21.31
C GLN A 658 3.69 14.61 -21.40
N GLN A 659 3.94 13.87 -20.33
CA GLN A 659 3.54 12.46 -20.23
C GLN A 659 2.05 12.25 -20.40
N PHE A 660 1.25 13.12 -19.76
CA PHE A 660 -0.20 13.09 -19.87
C PHE A 660 -0.68 13.44 -21.28
N GLU A 661 -0.03 14.41 -21.94
CA GLU A 661 -0.36 14.83 -23.32
C GLU A 661 -0.09 13.73 -24.35
N GLU A 662 0.96 12.94 -24.14
CA GLU A 662 1.32 11.81 -25.00
C GLU A 662 0.54 10.53 -24.63
N HIS A 663 -0.21 10.54 -23.51
CA HIS A 663 -0.87 9.34 -23.05
C HIS A 663 -2.07 8.97 -23.94
N PRO A 664 -2.23 7.69 -24.36
CA PRO A 664 -3.33 7.24 -25.21
C PRO A 664 -4.73 7.60 -24.71
N HIS A 665 -4.89 7.73 -23.37
CA HIS A 665 -6.17 8.08 -22.75
C HIS A 665 -6.44 9.59 -22.64
N LEU A 666 -5.59 10.45 -23.19
CA LEU A 666 -5.84 11.89 -23.17
C LEU A 666 -7.24 12.28 -23.69
N PRO A 667 -7.73 11.74 -24.83
CA PRO A 667 -9.07 12.05 -25.33
C PRO A 667 -10.18 11.68 -24.32
N TRP A 668 -10.02 10.58 -23.58
CA TRP A 668 -10.94 10.17 -22.54
C TRP A 668 -10.98 11.20 -21.38
N HIS A 669 -9.81 11.58 -20.87
CA HIS A 669 -9.72 12.55 -19.79
C HIS A 669 -10.25 13.93 -20.17
N GLN A 670 -10.02 14.37 -21.41
CA GLN A 670 -10.56 15.62 -21.96
C GLN A 670 -12.09 15.56 -22.09
N ALA A 671 -12.62 14.47 -22.63
CA ALA A 671 -14.07 14.26 -22.75
C ALA A 671 -14.72 14.20 -21.35
N GLN A 672 -14.10 13.50 -20.41
CA GLN A 672 -14.54 13.45 -19.02
C GLN A 672 -14.57 14.83 -18.37
N SER A 673 -13.49 15.58 -18.47
CA SER A 673 -13.39 16.94 -17.92
C SER A 673 -14.48 17.86 -18.48
N LYS A 674 -14.73 17.78 -19.77
CA LYS A 674 -15.78 18.56 -20.45
C LYS A 674 -17.18 18.15 -19.99
N ALA A 675 -17.46 16.84 -19.96
CA ALA A 675 -18.78 16.30 -19.63
C ALA A 675 -19.15 16.51 -18.17
N LEU A 676 -18.20 16.31 -17.25
CA LEU A 676 -18.44 16.31 -15.81
C LEU A 676 -18.23 17.69 -15.16
N TRP A 677 -17.28 18.46 -15.67
CA TRP A 677 -16.79 19.67 -15.00
C TRP A 677 -16.75 20.91 -15.91
N GLN A 678 -17.31 20.82 -17.14
CA GLN A 678 -17.30 21.92 -18.11
C GLN A 678 -15.91 22.55 -18.33
N ASN A 679 -14.85 21.72 -18.22
CA ASN A 679 -13.44 22.13 -18.26
C ASN A 679 -13.02 23.17 -17.19
N ASP A 680 -13.72 23.25 -16.06
CA ASP A 680 -13.30 24.12 -14.96
C ASP A 680 -11.88 23.81 -14.51
N ILE A 681 -11.02 24.82 -14.47
CA ILE A 681 -9.60 24.71 -14.08
C ILE A 681 -9.39 24.09 -12.69
N ARG A 682 -10.40 24.07 -11.83
CA ARG A 682 -10.33 23.49 -10.48
C ARG A 682 -10.35 21.97 -10.49
N TYR A 683 -10.90 21.37 -11.57
CA TYR A 683 -11.13 19.93 -11.64
C TYR A 683 -10.35 19.24 -12.76
N ARG A 684 -10.06 19.95 -13.87
CA ARG A 684 -9.23 19.38 -14.93
C ARG A 684 -7.74 19.42 -14.59
N ASN A 685 -6.92 18.70 -15.30
CA ASN A 685 -5.47 18.86 -15.20
C ASN A 685 -5.07 20.27 -15.66
N LEU A 686 -4.06 20.84 -14.99
CA LEU A 686 -3.45 22.09 -15.45
C LEU A 686 -2.77 21.83 -16.79
N MET A 687 -2.81 22.80 -17.68
CA MET A 687 -2.09 22.75 -18.96
C MET A 687 -0.66 23.26 -18.80
N ALA A 688 0.25 22.86 -19.69
CA ALA A 688 1.64 23.34 -19.68
C ALA A 688 1.73 24.87 -19.61
N ALA A 689 0.95 25.57 -20.45
CA ALA A 689 0.93 27.03 -20.46
C ALA A 689 0.51 27.66 -19.11
N GLU A 690 -0.34 27.00 -18.33
CA GLU A 690 -0.74 27.47 -16.99
C GLU A 690 0.36 27.23 -15.95
N ILE A 691 1.08 26.10 -16.07
CA ILE A 691 2.22 25.77 -15.23
C ILE A 691 3.37 26.73 -15.53
N GLU A 692 3.70 26.96 -16.81
CA GLU A 692 4.76 27.88 -17.27
C GLU A 692 4.48 29.34 -16.87
N ALA A 693 3.20 29.76 -16.98
CA ALA A 693 2.78 31.13 -16.64
C ALA A 693 2.76 31.40 -15.12
N THR A 694 2.79 30.36 -14.28
CA THR A 694 2.77 30.53 -12.83
C THR A 694 4.13 30.99 -12.32
N THR A 695 4.15 32.09 -11.55
CA THR A 695 5.38 32.70 -11.02
C THR A 695 5.48 32.55 -9.50
N VAL A 696 6.70 32.70 -8.97
CA VAL A 696 6.96 32.73 -7.52
C VAL A 696 6.11 33.79 -6.83
N ASP A 697 5.96 34.97 -7.45
CA ASP A 697 5.15 36.07 -6.90
C ASP A 697 3.68 35.69 -6.77
N GLN A 698 3.12 34.96 -7.76
CA GLN A 698 1.73 34.50 -7.72
C GLN A 698 1.53 33.44 -6.64
N LEU A 699 2.48 32.53 -6.48
CA LEU A 699 2.49 31.51 -5.41
C LEU A 699 2.59 32.17 -4.03
N GLN A 700 3.49 33.16 -3.88
CA GLN A 700 3.64 33.94 -2.65
C GLN A 700 2.40 34.76 -2.32
N ALA A 701 1.77 35.37 -3.33
CA ALA A 701 0.50 36.09 -3.17
C ALA A 701 -0.63 35.16 -2.74
N PHE A 702 -0.71 33.95 -3.32
CA PHE A 702 -1.67 32.93 -2.88
C PHE A 702 -1.44 32.56 -1.41
N TYR A 703 -0.20 32.27 -1.02
CA TYR A 703 0.11 31.96 0.39
C TYR A 703 -0.33 33.10 1.32
N GLN A 704 0.06 34.33 1.02
CA GLN A 704 -0.26 35.51 1.84
C GLN A 704 -1.75 35.77 1.98
N GLN A 705 -2.50 35.61 0.91
CA GLN A 705 -3.92 35.89 0.88
C GLN A 705 -4.78 34.78 1.50
N TRP A 706 -4.39 33.52 1.29
CA TRP A 706 -5.28 32.38 1.55
C TRP A 706 -4.78 31.41 2.62
N VAL A 707 -3.50 31.45 2.99
CA VAL A 707 -2.90 30.49 3.93
C VAL A 707 -2.34 31.18 5.16
N GLN A 708 -1.69 32.33 4.98
CA GLN A 708 -0.98 33.02 6.04
C GLN A 708 -1.92 33.49 7.16
N GLY A 709 -1.48 33.32 8.41
CA GLY A 709 -2.22 33.73 9.60
C GLY A 709 -3.40 32.83 9.95
N ASN A 710 -4.40 33.42 10.59
CA ASN A 710 -5.64 32.73 10.91
C ASN A 710 -6.69 32.98 9.81
N GLN A 711 -6.84 32.02 8.93
CA GLN A 711 -7.81 32.03 7.82
C GLN A 711 -9.13 31.33 8.20
N GLY A 712 -9.55 31.43 9.45
CA GLY A 712 -10.73 30.70 9.95
C GLY A 712 -10.45 29.24 10.19
N TYR A 713 -9.19 28.92 10.52
CA TYR A 713 -8.81 27.55 10.83
C TYR A 713 -9.49 27.03 12.09
N GLN A 714 -9.83 25.75 12.08
CA GLN A 714 -10.16 24.96 13.26
C GLN A 714 -9.11 23.88 13.45
N LEU A 715 -8.75 23.62 14.71
CA LEU A 715 -7.77 22.62 15.10
C LEU A 715 -8.48 21.39 15.69
N ALA A 716 -8.06 20.20 15.29
CA ALA A 716 -8.31 18.96 16.03
C ALA A 716 -6.97 18.38 16.49
N LEU A 717 -6.81 18.19 17.77
CA LEU A 717 -5.62 17.60 18.41
C LEU A 717 -6.05 16.29 19.09
N VAL A 718 -5.48 15.18 18.66
CA VAL A 718 -5.84 13.84 19.16
C VAL A 718 -4.55 13.08 19.48
N GLY A 719 -4.49 12.40 20.62
CA GLY A 719 -3.32 11.57 20.93
C GLY A 719 -3.10 11.35 22.43
N ASP A 720 -1.95 10.78 22.73
CA ASP A 720 -1.54 10.42 24.11
C ASP A 720 -0.97 11.63 24.86
N LEU A 721 -1.78 12.68 24.96
CA LEU A 721 -1.50 13.93 25.69
C LEU A 721 -2.53 14.10 26.79
N THR A 722 -2.14 14.63 27.93
CA THR A 722 -3.15 15.04 28.93
C THR A 722 -3.91 16.29 28.45
N ALA A 723 -5.09 16.52 28.99
CA ALA A 723 -5.87 17.72 28.66
C ALA A 723 -5.11 19.02 29.01
N GLU A 724 -4.35 19.03 30.11
CA GLU A 724 -3.52 20.17 30.52
C GLU A 724 -2.39 20.44 29.53
N GLN A 725 -1.71 19.37 29.03
CA GLN A 725 -0.68 19.49 28.01
C GLN A 725 -1.25 20.04 26.70
N ALA A 726 -2.37 19.46 26.25
CA ALA A 726 -3.07 19.89 25.03
C ALA A 726 -3.53 21.35 25.15
N TYR A 727 -4.12 21.75 26.30
CA TYR A 727 -4.51 23.11 26.59
C TYR A 727 -3.33 24.08 26.46
N ALA A 728 -2.21 23.77 27.12
CA ALA A 728 -1.01 24.61 27.09
C ALA A 728 -0.45 24.79 25.67
N LEU A 729 -0.44 23.71 24.85
CA LEU A 729 -0.01 23.75 23.46
C LEU A 729 -0.96 24.60 22.59
N VAL A 730 -2.26 24.44 22.77
CA VAL A 730 -3.28 25.22 22.05
C VAL A 730 -3.19 26.70 22.41
N ASP A 731 -3.10 27.03 23.68
CA ASP A 731 -2.95 28.41 24.14
C ASP A 731 -1.68 29.07 23.59
N ARG A 732 -0.56 28.36 23.65
CA ARG A 732 0.74 28.88 23.23
C ARG A 732 0.87 29.10 21.73
N TYR A 733 0.44 28.12 20.91
CA TYR A 733 0.70 28.12 19.46
C TYR A 733 -0.48 28.60 18.62
N PHE A 734 -1.71 28.41 19.06
CA PHE A 734 -2.90 28.76 18.26
C PHE A 734 -3.61 29.98 18.77
N ALA A 735 -3.70 30.23 20.08
CA ALA A 735 -4.27 31.47 20.60
C ALA A 735 -3.33 32.68 20.39
N SER A 736 -2.04 32.47 20.07
CA SER A 736 -1.08 33.50 19.68
C SER A 736 -1.17 33.91 18.20
N LEU A 737 -1.92 33.17 17.36
CA LEU A 737 -2.18 33.58 15.99
C LEU A 737 -3.03 34.86 15.91
N PRO A 738 -2.91 35.64 14.84
CA PRO A 738 -3.73 36.85 14.66
C PRO A 738 -5.24 36.52 14.62
N LYS A 739 -6.07 37.52 14.77
CA LYS A 739 -7.52 37.38 14.67
C LYS A 739 -7.90 36.86 13.26
N ALA A 740 -8.91 35.96 13.22
CA ALA A 740 -9.39 35.37 11.99
C ALA A 740 -9.77 36.41 10.93
N SER A 741 -9.31 36.19 9.70
CA SER A 741 -9.74 36.97 8.54
C SER A 741 -11.19 36.62 8.16
N PRO A 742 -11.98 37.59 7.62
CA PRO A 742 -13.30 37.28 7.12
C PRO A 742 -13.23 36.26 5.98
N GLN A 743 -14.13 35.29 6.00
CA GLN A 743 -14.26 34.29 4.94
C GLN A 743 -15.12 34.86 3.81
N GLY A 744 -14.73 34.66 2.54
CA GLY A 744 -15.51 35.09 1.38
C GLY A 744 -16.66 34.11 1.08
N GLU A 745 -17.40 34.43 0.00
CA GLU A 745 -18.50 33.59 -0.47
C GLU A 745 -18.00 32.33 -1.15
N ARG A 746 -18.75 31.25 -0.98
CA ARG A 746 -18.48 29.92 -1.50
C ARG A 746 -19.05 29.76 -2.91
N ARG A 747 -18.27 29.22 -3.84
CA ARG A 747 -18.76 28.78 -5.15
C ARG A 747 -19.21 27.34 -5.09
N SER A 748 -20.33 27.03 -5.74
CA SER A 748 -20.75 25.65 -5.96
C SER A 748 -19.91 24.98 -7.06
N SER A 749 -19.82 23.64 -7.03
CA SER A 749 -19.22 22.89 -8.13
C SER A 749 -19.97 23.12 -9.45
N PRO A 750 -19.28 23.08 -10.59
CA PRO A 750 -19.94 23.08 -11.88
C PRO A 750 -20.99 21.98 -12.00
N GLN A 751 -22.07 22.25 -12.72
CA GLN A 751 -23.03 21.20 -13.04
C GLN A 751 -22.51 20.36 -14.19
N PRO A 752 -22.67 19.04 -14.18
CA PRO A 752 -22.36 18.20 -15.32
C PRO A 752 -23.24 18.57 -16.52
N LEU A 753 -22.82 18.20 -17.72
CA LEU A 753 -23.69 18.31 -18.88
C LEU A 753 -24.99 17.53 -18.63
N GLN A 754 -26.08 18.00 -19.17
CA GLN A 754 -27.34 17.25 -19.16
C GLN A 754 -27.13 15.87 -19.79
N ALA A 755 -28.10 14.96 -19.60
CA ALA A 755 -28.06 13.60 -20.10
C ALA A 755 -27.38 13.49 -21.47
N SER A 756 -26.27 12.76 -21.52
CA SER A 756 -25.43 12.68 -22.72
C SER A 756 -24.84 11.28 -22.87
N GLN A 757 -24.65 10.89 -24.13
CA GLN A 757 -23.91 9.68 -24.49
C GLN A 757 -22.68 10.09 -25.30
N GLN A 758 -21.51 9.61 -24.90
CA GLN A 758 -20.25 9.91 -25.57
C GLN A 758 -19.47 8.62 -25.79
N ARG A 759 -19.08 8.39 -27.06
CA ARG A 759 -18.15 7.32 -27.43
C ARG A 759 -16.86 7.94 -27.89
N ILE A 760 -15.78 7.60 -27.25
CA ILE A 760 -14.44 8.15 -27.45
C ILE A 760 -13.57 7.00 -27.99
N SER A 761 -13.03 7.17 -29.20
CA SER A 761 -12.07 6.23 -29.75
C SER A 761 -10.66 6.59 -29.32
N GLY A 762 -9.88 5.58 -29.00
CA GLY A 762 -8.49 5.72 -28.58
C GLY A 762 -7.60 4.66 -29.19
N SER A 763 -6.46 4.46 -28.60
CA SER A 763 -5.48 3.44 -28.97
C SER A 763 -4.81 2.88 -27.70
N GLY A 764 -4.18 1.72 -27.83
CA GLY A 764 -3.32 1.19 -26.77
C GLY A 764 -4.00 0.31 -25.72
N GLU A 765 -5.33 0.13 -25.77
CA GLU A 765 -6.04 -0.85 -24.93
C GLU A 765 -6.77 -1.86 -25.83
N GLN A 766 -7.03 -3.04 -25.28
CA GLN A 766 -7.85 -4.07 -25.96
C GLN A 766 -9.30 -4.08 -25.44
N HIS A 767 -9.59 -3.36 -24.34
CA HIS A 767 -10.89 -3.32 -23.69
C HIS A 767 -11.55 -1.97 -23.80
N ALA A 768 -12.87 -1.99 -23.95
CA ALA A 768 -13.69 -0.81 -23.77
C ALA A 768 -13.84 -0.50 -22.29
N ARG A 769 -13.83 0.79 -21.93
CA ARG A 769 -14.17 1.27 -20.58
C ARG A 769 -15.52 1.94 -20.63
N ILE A 770 -16.39 1.62 -19.66
CA ILE A 770 -17.72 2.18 -19.54
C ILE A 770 -17.81 2.92 -18.21
N SER A 771 -18.34 4.15 -18.26
CA SER A 771 -18.64 4.98 -17.09
C SER A 771 -20.09 5.46 -17.19
N LEU A 772 -20.95 4.96 -16.30
CA LEU A 772 -22.35 5.36 -16.18
C LEU A 772 -22.51 6.20 -14.93
N ARG A 773 -22.88 7.48 -15.08
CA ARG A 773 -23.04 8.40 -13.96
C ARG A 773 -24.47 8.96 -13.92
N TYR A 774 -25.18 8.60 -12.87
CA TYR A 774 -26.53 9.09 -12.58
C TYR A 774 -26.42 10.23 -11.58
N TYR A 775 -26.80 11.44 -11.99
CA TYR A 775 -26.76 12.65 -11.18
C TYR A 775 -28.15 12.96 -10.63
N LEU A 776 -28.27 13.10 -9.31
CA LEU A 776 -29.51 13.44 -8.62
C LEU A 776 -29.32 14.74 -7.82
N ASP A 777 -30.26 15.68 -7.94
CA ASP A 777 -30.24 16.90 -7.15
C ASP A 777 -30.41 16.57 -5.66
N LYS A 778 -29.57 17.15 -4.82
CA LYS A 778 -29.58 16.88 -3.37
C LYS A 778 -30.84 17.38 -2.67
N THR A 779 -31.54 18.34 -3.25
CA THR A 779 -32.85 18.77 -2.70
C THR A 779 -33.88 17.65 -2.70
N GLN A 780 -33.68 16.63 -3.53
CA GLN A 780 -34.51 15.42 -3.61
C GLN A 780 -34.09 14.31 -2.61
N LEU A 781 -33.05 14.56 -1.83
CA LEU A 781 -32.55 13.63 -0.82
C LEU A 781 -32.83 14.15 0.58
N PRO A 782 -33.30 13.34 1.52
CA PRO A 782 -33.40 13.72 2.93
C PRO A 782 -32.01 14.04 3.48
N SER A 783 -31.82 15.23 4.04
CA SER A 783 -30.50 15.72 4.51
C SER A 783 -29.83 14.86 5.58
N SER A 784 -30.62 14.11 6.35
CA SER A 784 -30.14 13.26 7.45
C SER A 784 -29.72 11.86 7.01
N LEU A 785 -30.10 11.42 5.80
CA LEU A 785 -29.88 10.04 5.32
C LEU A 785 -28.73 9.89 4.33
N GLN A 786 -28.14 10.99 3.88
CA GLN A 786 -27.34 11.02 2.66
C GLN A 786 -26.07 10.17 2.72
N GLN A 787 -25.27 10.26 3.78
CA GLN A 787 -23.98 9.52 3.82
C GLN A 787 -24.13 8.07 4.27
N ALA A 788 -24.98 7.81 5.24
CA ALA A 788 -25.21 6.48 5.78
C ALA A 788 -25.86 5.55 4.77
N THR A 789 -26.94 6.04 4.14
CA THR A 789 -27.66 5.31 3.10
C THR A 789 -26.82 5.08 1.86
N ALA A 790 -25.90 6.04 1.54
CA ALA A 790 -25.02 5.92 0.39
C ALA A 790 -24.05 4.74 0.48
N ALA A 791 -23.45 4.54 1.64
CA ALA A 791 -22.51 3.43 1.84
C ALA A 791 -23.23 2.07 1.71
N LEU A 792 -24.43 1.96 2.27
CA LEU A 792 -25.23 0.74 2.19
C LEU A 792 -25.77 0.49 0.77
N LEU A 793 -26.20 1.54 0.06
CA LEU A 793 -26.60 1.43 -1.34
C LEU A 793 -25.44 0.96 -2.22
N THR A 794 -24.24 1.49 -2.00
CA THR A 794 -23.02 1.04 -2.70
C THR A 794 -22.78 -0.45 -2.45
N SER A 795 -22.82 -0.89 -1.19
CA SER A 795 -22.62 -2.32 -0.86
C SER A 795 -23.66 -3.22 -1.51
N TRP A 796 -24.92 -2.81 -1.51
CA TRP A 796 -25.99 -3.56 -2.19
C TRP A 796 -25.77 -3.66 -3.70
N LEU A 797 -25.47 -2.53 -4.35
CA LEU A 797 -25.27 -2.53 -5.79
C LEU A 797 -24.00 -3.27 -6.22
N ASP A 798 -22.91 -3.14 -5.48
CA ASP A 798 -21.66 -3.88 -5.77
C ASP A 798 -21.91 -5.39 -5.75
N GLU A 799 -22.68 -5.89 -4.75
CA GLU A 799 -23.04 -7.29 -4.66
C GLU A 799 -23.89 -7.74 -5.87
N GLN A 800 -24.93 -6.98 -6.23
CA GLN A 800 -25.80 -7.31 -7.35
C GLN A 800 -25.07 -7.24 -8.71
N LEU A 801 -24.21 -6.25 -8.90
CA LEU A 801 -23.41 -6.08 -10.11
C LEU A 801 -22.37 -7.19 -10.26
N PHE A 802 -21.71 -7.54 -9.17
CA PHE A 802 -20.74 -8.62 -9.15
C PHE A 802 -21.41 -9.96 -9.53
N ASP A 803 -22.52 -10.31 -8.86
CA ASP A 803 -23.18 -11.58 -9.08
C ASP A 803 -23.70 -11.70 -10.52
N ARG A 804 -24.45 -10.70 -11.00
CA ARG A 804 -25.19 -10.83 -12.27
C ARG A 804 -24.40 -10.42 -13.50
N ILE A 805 -23.52 -9.40 -13.39
CA ILE A 805 -22.80 -8.89 -14.57
C ILE A 805 -21.45 -9.59 -14.72
N ARG A 806 -20.74 -9.83 -13.61
CA ARG A 806 -19.46 -10.55 -13.65
C ARG A 806 -19.69 -12.07 -13.66
N THR A 807 -20.36 -12.62 -12.65
CA THR A 807 -20.40 -14.07 -12.42
C THR A 807 -21.39 -14.77 -13.33
N GLU A 808 -22.64 -14.29 -13.46
CA GLU A 808 -23.67 -14.97 -14.26
C GLU A 808 -23.53 -14.72 -15.76
N SER A 809 -23.16 -13.47 -16.15
CA SER A 809 -23.14 -13.10 -17.58
C SER A 809 -21.74 -13.13 -18.19
N GLY A 810 -20.65 -13.15 -17.41
CA GLY A 810 -19.28 -13.08 -17.93
C GLY A 810 -19.01 -11.86 -18.84
N LEU A 811 -19.71 -10.74 -18.59
CA LEU A 811 -19.60 -9.54 -19.43
C LEU A 811 -18.42 -8.64 -19.01
N THR A 812 -17.89 -8.83 -17.80
CA THR A 812 -16.79 -8.03 -17.26
C THR A 812 -16.03 -8.79 -16.20
N TYR A 813 -14.73 -8.51 -16.08
CA TYR A 813 -13.95 -8.97 -14.94
C TYR A 813 -14.07 -8.03 -13.73
N SER A 814 -14.18 -6.71 -13.97
CA SER A 814 -14.22 -5.70 -12.93
C SER A 814 -15.39 -4.73 -13.12
N ILE A 815 -16.26 -4.69 -12.13
CA ILE A 815 -17.37 -3.75 -12.08
C ILE A 815 -17.52 -3.20 -10.66
N ARG A 816 -17.77 -1.89 -10.55
CA ARG A 816 -17.97 -1.22 -9.27
C ARG A 816 -19.05 -0.16 -9.34
N ALA A 817 -19.78 -0.01 -8.24
CA ALA A 817 -20.68 1.12 -7.99
C ALA A 817 -20.10 2.03 -6.90
N GLN A 818 -20.26 3.32 -7.03
CA GLN A 818 -19.89 4.30 -6.03
C GLN A 818 -20.90 5.44 -5.98
N LEU A 819 -21.44 5.71 -4.81
CA LEU A 819 -22.32 6.83 -4.58
C LEU A 819 -21.59 7.93 -3.81
N GLY A 820 -21.47 9.11 -4.40
CA GLY A 820 -20.72 10.26 -3.88
C GLY A 820 -21.45 11.59 -4.04
N GLY A 821 -20.70 12.71 -3.91
CA GLY A 821 -21.23 14.05 -4.08
C GLY A 821 -21.90 14.64 -2.82
N PHE A 822 -21.63 14.09 -1.62
CA PHE A 822 -22.28 14.52 -0.38
C PHE A 822 -21.65 15.76 0.27
N SER A 823 -20.45 16.19 -0.13
CA SER A 823 -19.89 17.44 0.36
C SER A 823 -20.86 18.60 0.12
N PRO A 824 -21.02 19.55 1.06
CA PRO A 824 -21.92 20.69 0.91
C PRO A 824 -21.68 21.56 -0.34
N VAL A 825 -20.48 21.48 -0.94
CA VAL A 825 -20.14 22.23 -2.18
C VAL A 825 -20.77 21.64 -3.43
N HIS A 826 -21.11 20.34 -3.42
CA HIS A 826 -21.78 19.70 -4.54
C HIS A 826 -23.31 19.88 -4.43
N GLN A 827 -23.94 20.24 -5.52
CA GLN A 827 -25.42 20.36 -5.57
C GLN A 827 -26.10 19.04 -5.88
N GLN A 828 -25.33 18.07 -6.41
CA GLN A 828 -25.83 16.77 -6.84
C GLN A 828 -25.09 15.63 -6.17
N ALA A 829 -25.83 14.57 -5.86
CA ALA A 829 -25.28 13.25 -5.60
C ALA A 829 -25.06 12.54 -6.93
N VAL A 830 -24.05 11.65 -7.00
CA VAL A 830 -23.73 10.89 -8.20
C VAL A 830 -23.55 9.42 -7.89
N LEU A 831 -24.35 8.56 -8.52
CA LEU A 831 -24.10 7.12 -8.60
C LEU A 831 -23.24 6.86 -9.83
N HIS A 832 -21.99 6.47 -9.63
CA HIS A 832 -21.05 6.11 -10.67
C HIS A 832 -20.90 4.59 -10.74
N ILE A 833 -21.20 3.99 -11.88
CA ILE A 833 -20.92 2.59 -12.18
C ILE A 833 -19.85 2.57 -13.25
N SER A 834 -18.75 1.86 -12.97
CA SER A 834 -17.62 1.72 -13.87
C SER A 834 -17.32 0.25 -14.13
N LEU A 835 -17.05 -0.11 -15.37
CA LEU A 835 -16.68 -1.46 -15.78
C LEU A 835 -15.82 -1.44 -17.04
N GLN A 836 -15.10 -2.55 -17.25
CA GLN A 836 -14.36 -2.84 -18.48
C GLN A 836 -14.96 -4.07 -19.14
N THR A 837 -15.03 -4.09 -20.48
CA THR A 837 -15.61 -5.20 -21.23
C THR A 837 -14.98 -5.27 -22.63
N ASP A 838 -15.22 -6.36 -23.34
CA ASP A 838 -14.89 -6.48 -24.77
C ASP A 838 -15.56 -5.35 -25.58
N PRO A 839 -14.89 -4.77 -26.57
CA PRO A 839 -15.48 -3.76 -27.43
C PRO A 839 -16.79 -4.20 -28.07
N ASP A 840 -16.90 -5.48 -28.44
CA ASP A 840 -18.10 -6.06 -29.07
C ASP A 840 -19.26 -6.27 -28.09
N LYS A 841 -18.99 -6.27 -26.78
CA LYS A 841 -19.99 -6.50 -25.71
C LYS A 841 -20.48 -5.21 -25.05
N VAL A 842 -19.99 -4.03 -25.43
CA VAL A 842 -20.28 -2.75 -24.76
C VAL A 842 -21.77 -2.51 -24.61
N ASP A 843 -22.52 -2.59 -25.68
CA ASP A 843 -23.97 -2.30 -25.65
C ASP A 843 -24.74 -3.34 -24.80
N THR A 844 -24.29 -4.60 -24.84
CA THR A 844 -24.84 -5.68 -24.05
C THR A 844 -24.58 -5.45 -22.56
N ALA A 845 -23.36 -5.04 -22.19
CA ALA A 845 -22.96 -4.75 -20.81
C ALA A 845 -23.73 -3.53 -20.25
N ILE A 846 -23.86 -2.45 -21.02
CA ILE A 846 -24.65 -1.28 -20.62
C ILE A 846 -26.12 -1.67 -20.40
N ALA A 847 -26.71 -2.40 -21.34
CA ALA A 847 -28.09 -2.86 -21.22
C ALA A 847 -28.31 -3.76 -20.00
N ALA A 848 -27.39 -4.68 -19.73
CA ALA A 848 -27.45 -5.57 -18.56
C ALA A 848 -27.37 -4.79 -17.24
N VAL A 849 -26.49 -3.80 -17.11
CA VAL A 849 -26.41 -2.91 -15.94
C VAL A 849 -27.71 -2.13 -15.76
N GLN A 850 -28.24 -1.54 -16.83
CA GLN A 850 -29.49 -0.77 -16.78
C GLN A 850 -30.70 -1.66 -16.40
N GLN A 851 -30.77 -2.88 -16.94
CA GLN A 851 -31.79 -3.86 -16.56
C GLN A 851 -31.69 -4.26 -15.09
N LEU A 852 -30.46 -4.47 -14.59
CA LEU A 852 -30.22 -4.76 -13.18
C LEU A 852 -30.71 -3.63 -12.28
N LEU A 853 -30.33 -2.38 -12.59
CA LEU A 853 -30.78 -1.20 -11.82
C LEU A 853 -32.33 -1.09 -11.84
N ALA A 854 -32.96 -1.29 -12.98
CA ALA A 854 -34.40 -1.29 -13.12
C ALA A 854 -35.11 -2.46 -12.39
N ALA A 855 -34.44 -3.60 -12.23
CA ALA A 855 -34.94 -4.71 -11.43
C ALA A 855 -34.75 -4.42 -9.92
N ALA A 856 -33.58 -3.95 -9.51
CA ALA A 856 -33.27 -3.60 -8.13
C ALA A 856 -34.15 -2.45 -7.61
N SER A 857 -34.53 -1.48 -8.47
CA SER A 857 -35.47 -0.42 -8.08
C SER A 857 -36.89 -0.93 -7.79
N LYS A 858 -37.26 -2.15 -8.20
CA LYS A 858 -38.57 -2.75 -7.94
C LYS A 858 -38.59 -3.67 -6.72
N GLN A 859 -37.45 -4.09 -6.22
CA GLN A 859 -37.35 -5.04 -5.12
C GLN A 859 -36.30 -4.56 -4.11
N ALA A 860 -36.75 -4.26 -2.90
CA ALA A 860 -35.89 -3.88 -1.80
C ALA A 860 -34.96 -5.07 -1.39
N PRO A 861 -33.76 -4.81 -0.87
CA PRO A 861 -32.94 -5.85 -0.23
C PRO A 861 -33.71 -6.42 0.98
N SER A 862 -33.36 -7.63 1.41
CA SER A 862 -33.94 -8.19 2.62
C SER A 862 -33.46 -7.42 3.87
N GLU A 863 -34.32 -7.33 4.89
CA GLU A 863 -33.97 -6.71 6.18
C GLU A 863 -32.72 -7.33 6.79
N ARG A 864 -32.54 -8.65 6.63
CA ARG A 864 -31.35 -9.36 7.09
C ARG A 864 -30.08 -8.91 6.38
N GLN A 865 -30.11 -8.65 5.07
CA GLN A 865 -28.96 -8.12 4.33
C GLN A 865 -28.61 -6.72 4.81
N VAL A 866 -29.63 -5.87 5.01
CA VAL A 866 -29.43 -4.51 5.54
C VAL A 866 -28.80 -4.57 6.94
N GLU A 867 -29.22 -5.49 7.79
CA GLU A 867 -28.65 -5.69 9.13
C GLU A 867 -27.17 -6.12 9.05
N ILE A 868 -26.81 -7.03 8.14
CA ILE A 868 -25.41 -7.45 7.90
C ILE A 868 -24.57 -6.26 7.45
N TRP A 869 -25.06 -5.45 6.50
CA TRP A 869 -24.32 -4.28 6.04
C TRP A 869 -24.19 -3.20 7.14
N HIS A 870 -25.22 -2.99 7.95
CA HIS A 870 -25.15 -2.12 9.13
C HIS A 870 -24.08 -2.58 10.10
N GLN A 871 -24.03 -3.87 10.41
CA GLN A 871 -23.02 -4.44 11.30
C GLN A 871 -21.61 -4.23 10.71
N SER A 872 -21.40 -4.57 9.45
CA SER A 872 -20.12 -4.39 8.75
C SER A 872 -19.65 -2.92 8.75
N LEU A 873 -20.58 -1.98 8.56
CA LEU A 873 -20.28 -0.55 8.58
C LEU A 873 -19.97 -0.06 9.98
N ALA A 874 -20.70 -0.53 11.00
CA ALA A 874 -20.47 -0.22 12.40
C ALA A 874 -19.07 -0.70 12.84
N ASP A 875 -18.69 -1.91 12.44
CA ASP A 875 -17.39 -2.51 12.74
C ASP A 875 -16.23 -1.74 12.08
N ALA A 876 -16.37 -1.42 10.79
CA ALA A 876 -15.38 -0.61 10.08
C ALA A 876 -15.18 0.76 10.75
N ARG A 877 -16.26 1.37 11.28
CA ARG A 877 -16.19 2.63 12.00
C ARG A 877 -15.59 2.50 13.40
N MET A 878 -15.93 1.43 14.11
CA MET A 878 -15.33 1.16 15.41
C MET A 878 -13.81 1.03 15.26
N GLN A 879 -13.32 0.35 14.21
CA GLN A 879 -11.88 0.29 13.89
C GLN A 879 -11.30 1.65 13.55
N ALA A 880 -11.97 2.42 12.68
CA ALA A 880 -11.51 3.74 12.32
C ALA A 880 -11.43 4.70 13.53
N ARG A 881 -12.36 4.57 14.49
CA ARG A 881 -12.34 5.34 15.75
C ARG A 881 -11.15 5.01 16.66
N GLN A 882 -10.54 3.86 16.52
CA GLN A 882 -9.32 3.49 17.24
C GLN A 882 -8.06 4.07 16.59
N GLN A 883 -8.16 4.71 15.43
CA GLN A 883 -7.05 5.36 14.75
C GLN A 883 -7.02 6.86 15.05
N PRO A 884 -6.08 7.36 15.88
CA PRO A 884 -6.02 8.79 16.26
C PRO A 884 -5.88 9.72 15.06
N ARG A 885 -5.14 9.30 14.05
CA ARG A 885 -5.00 10.02 12.77
C ARG A 885 -6.34 10.22 12.06
N TRP A 886 -7.14 9.17 11.99
CA TRP A 886 -8.48 9.24 11.38
C TRP A 886 -9.41 10.14 12.20
N LEU A 887 -9.34 10.03 13.54
CA LEU A 887 -10.10 10.88 14.44
C LEU A 887 -9.77 12.36 14.28
N ALA A 888 -8.50 12.74 14.26
CA ALA A 888 -8.06 14.11 14.04
C ALA A 888 -8.60 14.67 12.70
N ASN A 889 -8.48 13.86 11.63
CA ASN A 889 -9.03 14.21 10.32
C ASN A 889 -10.55 14.38 10.39
N ARG A 890 -11.25 13.45 10.99
CA ARG A 890 -12.72 13.43 11.02
C ARG A 890 -13.29 14.56 11.87
N ILE A 891 -12.72 14.81 13.07
CA ILE A 891 -13.14 15.91 13.94
C ILE A 891 -12.95 17.26 13.24
N GLY A 892 -11.75 17.52 12.70
CA GLY A 892 -11.45 18.78 12.04
C GLY A 892 -12.29 19.03 10.80
N TYR A 893 -12.49 18.01 9.97
CA TYR A 893 -13.24 18.15 8.71
C TYR A 893 -14.75 18.23 8.92
N SER A 894 -15.32 17.41 9.81
CA SER A 894 -16.76 17.39 10.06
C SER A 894 -17.29 18.69 10.67
N ALA A 895 -16.57 19.24 11.63
CA ALA A 895 -16.98 20.46 12.31
C ALA A 895 -17.03 21.66 11.36
N LEU A 896 -16.14 21.70 10.37
CA LEU A 896 -15.98 22.87 9.52
C LEU A 896 -16.63 22.72 8.14
N VAL A 897 -16.45 21.59 7.48
CA VAL A 897 -16.84 21.39 6.08
C VAL A 897 -18.22 20.77 5.97
N GLU A 898 -18.53 19.79 6.78
CA GLU A 898 -19.79 19.04 6.71
C GLU A 898 -20.95 19.70 7.48
N GLU A 899 -20.68 20.72 8.31
CA GLU A 899 -21.65 21.42 9.16
C GLU A 899 -22.42 20.50 10.12
N LEU A 900 -21.95 19.27 10.31
CA LEU A 900 -22.53 18.27 11.20
C LEU A 900 -21.56 18.00 12.36
N PRO A 901 -22.00 18.13 13.62
CA PRO A 901 -21.18 17.69 14.74
C PRO A 901 -20.83 16.20 14.61
N TRP A 902 -19.58 15.86 14.82
CA TRP A 902 -19.05 14.49 14.80
C TRP A 902 -19.97 13.45 15.46
N ALA A 903 -20.49 13.78 16.67
CA ALA A 903 -21.35 12.90 17.45
C ALA A 903 -22.70 12.55 16.79
N ARG A 904 -23.14 13.32 15.78
CA ARG A 904 -24.40 13.07 15.07
C ARG A 904 -24.27 12.16 13.86
N ILE A 905 -23.04 11.85 13.41
CA ILE A 905 -22.83 11.04 12.20
C ILE A 905 -22.99 9.54 12.50
N ALA A 906 -22.63 9.10 13.69
CA ALA A 906 -22.65 7.69 14.08
C ALA A 906 -24.06 7.06 14.22
N PRO A 907 -25.09 7.76 14.76
CA PRO A 907 -26.42 7.18 14.91
C PRO A 907 -27.24 7.16 13.62
N LEU A 908 -26.91 7.99 12.64
CA LEU A 908 -27.71 8.13 11.39
C LEU A 908 -27.67 6.88 10.50
N GLU A 909 -26.63 6.07 10.63
CA GLU A 909 -26.47 4.85 9.82
C GLU A 909 -27.40 3.71 10.23
N GLN A 910 -27.76 3.68 11.50
CA GLN A 910 -28.74 2.72 12.01
C GLN A 910 -30.17 3.02 11.55
N THR A 911 -30.40 4.13 10.86
CA THR A 911 -31.73 4.54 10.38
C THR A 911 -31.99 4.19 8.92
N ALA A 912 -31.00 3.70 8.17
CA ALA A 912 -31.22 3.27 6.79
C ALA A 912 -31.98 1.94 6.76
N THR A 913 -33.12 1.90 6.08
CA THR A 913 -33.97 0.70 5.93
C THR A 913 -33.92 0.15 4.52
N ALA A 914 -34.38 -1.08 4.32
CA ALA A 914 -34.45 -1.71 3.01
C ALA A 914 -35.29 -0.89 2.02
N GLU A 915 -36.44 -0.38 2.47
CA GLU A 915 -37.31 0.51 1.66
C GLU A 915 -36.60 1.86 1.37
N GLY A 916 -35.87 2.41 2.35
CA GLY A 916 -35.10 3.65 2.17
C GLY A 916 -34.01 3.53 1.11
N LEU A 917 -33.31 2.39 1.07
CA LEU A 917 -32.31 2.09 0.04
C LEU A 917 -32.95 1.94 -1.34
N GLN A 918 -34.07 1.22 -1.43
CA GLN A 918 -34.81 1.06 -2.67
C GLN A 918 -35.32 2.42 -3.16
N GLN A 919 -35.93 3.23 -2.30
CA GLN A 919 -36.46 4.55 -2.67
C GLN A 919 -35.36 5.49 -3.17
N LEU A 920 -34.18 5.45 -2.54
CA LEU A 920 -33.01 6.20 -3.00
C LEU A 920 -32.58 5.75 -4.40
N LEU A 921 -32.52 4.45 -4.66
CA LEU A 921 -32.20 3.92 -5.99
C LEU A 921 -33.25 4.32 -7.03
N VAL A 922 -34.54 4.22 -6.69
CA VAL A 922 -35.66 4.69 -7.56
C VAL A 922 -35.44 6.15 -7.93
N ASN A 923 -35.21 7.02 -6.94
CA ASN A 923 -34.98 8.43 -7.19
C ASN A 923 -33.76 8.68 -8.12
N ILE A 924 -32.67 7.94 -7.92
CA ILE A 924 -31.46 8.05 -8.76
C ILE A 924 -31.74 7.61 -10.21
N VAL A 925 -32.44 6.48 -10.38
CA VAL A 925 -32.67 5.88 -11.71
C VAL A 925 -33.78 6.60 -12.48
N GLU A 926 -34.86 7.05 -11.83
CA GLU A 926 -36.04 7.65 -12.48
C GLU A 926 -35.96 9.18 -12.61
N GLN A 927 -35.33 9.85 -11.63
CA GLN A 927 -35.27 11.30 -11.56
C GLN A 927 -33.86 11.85 -11.88
N GLY A 928 -32.83 11.01 -11.76
CA GLY A 928 -31.48 11.39 -12.09
C GLY A 928 -31.25 11.46 -13.60
N HIS A 929 -30.29 12.29 -14.03
CA HIS A 929 -29.87 12.29 -15.41
C HIS A 929 -28.59 11.49 -15.60
N LEU A 930 -28.56 10.69 -16.68
CA LEU A 930 -27.45 9.80 -17.01
C LEU A 930 -26.42 10.51 -17.92
N VAL A 931 -25.17 10.50 -17.51
CA VAL A 931 -24.02 10.78 -18.37
C VAL A 931 -23.33 9.43 -18.63
N GLU A 932 -23.47 8.95 -19.86
CA GLU A 932 -22.84 7.72 -20.33
C GLU A 932 -21.58 8.06 -21.11
N MET A 933 -20.47 7.47 -20.76
CA MET A 933 -19.21 7.62 -21.45
C MET A 933 -18.60 6.25 -21.72
N VAL A 934 -18.18 6.04 -22.96
CA VAL A 934 -17.56 4.79 -23.42
C VAL A 934 -16.25 5.12 -24.10
N TRP A 935 -15.17 4.49 -23.64
CA TRP A 935 -13.91 4.43 -24.32
C TRP A 935 -13.88 3.17 -25.20
N LEU A 936 -13.55 3.34 -26.46
CA LEU A 936 -13.35 2.26 -27.42
C LEU A 936 -11.89 2.25 -27.86
N PRO A 937 -11.19 1.11 -27.80
CA PRO A 937 -9.80 0.97 -28.21
C PRO A 937 -9.60 1.18 -29.70
#